data_be60be3a091dbe4098314cf19e72e397
#
_entry.id   be60be3a091dbe4098314cf19e72e397
#
_cell.length_a   1.000
_cell.length_b   1.000
_cell.length_c   1.000
_cell.angle_alpha   90.00
_cell.angle_beta   90.00
_cell.angle_gamma   90.00
#
_symmetry.space_group_name_H-M   'P 1'
#
loop_
_entity.id
_entity.type
_entity.pdbx_description
1 polymer ?
#
loop_
_entity_poly.entity_id
_entity_poly.type
_entity_poly.pdbx_seq_one_letter_code
_entity_poly.pdbx_strand_id
1 'polypeptide(L)'
;MRADTSEVLSPTVSPWLAALRDQLSHAGAGAPPETLGPATALKEVSHICGAMLAGREGPKQPDRASLVTDLAATLEALGPATTSAGGPVLLDFRRDLNRLSGRLESAQGAREVSLALDQVLARLRHPVVVQAAWDDTVEMYRDTQAHAERGETRIRILREICELRDHDWQSLARRLSRVLSDDASAISDLDAEVLPAESTLEDFAGLDEPARIGLCRDLLTREPERGNAAVWLLFQRAFIHNHWLKIGPIQFFDARLMPDGIRRGGNLEALPPYEPPAELEDWDEARLFLGDVEIKEEHAVFARVWLPDAVMAKAGKQARELLETVLEVANEESRWILQEGEAVSREGGGWRGSMFFSDPRVMEDVRRSVATVWEGTGRALNVHDAGFVERLAKGDEQAAEAVEDARWVIAVARSPTIAQRIALGTRALERTLNIAQASKERWPDVAKRYLLPPWLHLELHRWIEDAIYNIRTGTKRGDANFARVEDLVAPSSAEPGTRRFSARGFSLLEEQVAPLDELVPEGSVAHRSAREALAVLSDPRAAAAWLHEGQDRFRRLLARTQRARNAIVHGQRPSTGTLETVDNFVRDLGRLVAQESWGTASTGDPPLTRLEHWRTDLLLKEARLSAGDHPLDFLLDEPEGD
;
A
#
# COMPACT_ATOMS: atom_id res chain seq x y z
N MET A 1 -3.37 37.90 39.31
CA MET A 1 -3.23 38.46 37.95
C MET A 1 -2.73 37.35 37.07
N ARG A 2 -3.65 36.66 36.39
CA ARG A 2 -3.31 35.74 35.30
C ARG A 2 -3.15 36.60 34.07
N ALA A 3 -1.96 36.62 33.50
CA ALA A 3 -1.73 37.27 32.24
C ALA A 3 -2.52 36.49 31.17
N ASP A 4 -3.34 37.24 30.49
CA ASP A 4 -4.11 36.86 29.33
C ASP A 4 -3.15 36.55 28.18
N THR A 5 -2.79 35.27 28.00
CA THR A 5 -2.05 34.80 26.82
C THR A 5 -3.07 34.49 25.72
N SER A 6 -3.88 35.53 25.36
CA SER A 6 -4.76 35.44 24.22
C SER A 6 -4.00 35.74 22.94
N GLU A 7 -4.13 34.80 22.02
CA GLU A 7 -4.11 34.99 20.57
C GLU A 7 -2.82 35.55 19.95
N VAL A 8 -1.76 34.75 19.97
CA VAL A 8 -0.95 34.71 18.78
C VAL A 8 -1.75 33.88 17.77
N LEU A 9 -2.48 34.54 16.90
CA LEU A 9 -3.12 33.93 15.73
C LEU A 9 -2.00 33.26 14.94
N SER A 10 -1.88 31.93 15.08
CA SER A 10 -1.03 31.15 14.20
C SER A 10 -1.43 31.48 12.77
N PRO A 11 -0.51 31.79 11.86
CA PRO A 11 -0.83 32.03 10.47
C PRO A 11 -1.59 30.79 9.98
N THR A 12 -2.82 30.98 9.52
CA THR A 12 -3.67 29.89 9.05
C THR A 12 -2.95 29.25 7.87
N VAL A 13 -2.53 27.99 8.02
CA VAL A 13 -1.91 27.22 6.94
C VAL A 13 -2.88 27.18 5.79
N SER A 14 -2.37 27.42 4.57
CA SER A 14 -3.21 27.37 3.38
C SER A 14 -3.81 25.97 3.18
N PRO A 15 -5.05 25.85 2.66
CA PRO A 15 -5.72 24.57 2.47
C PRO A 15 -4.91 23.58 1.64
N TRP A 16 -4.19 24.04 0.62
CA TRP A 16 -3.35 23.18 -0.21
C TRP A 16 -2.15 22.61 0.56
N LEU A 17 -1.56 23.38 1.46
CA LEU A 17 -0.43 22.92 2.30
C LEU A 17 -0.92 21.90 3.33
N ALA A 18 -2.10 22.11 3.89
CA ALA A 18 -2.75 21.13 4.75
C ALA A 18 -3.04 19.83 4.00
N ALA A 19 -3.53 19.90 2.75
CA ALA A 19 -3.74 18.73 1.90
C ALA A 19 -2.45 17.95 1.62
N LEU A 20 -1.36 18.66 1.30
CA LEU A 20 -0.05 18.05 1.09
C LEU A 20 0.45 17.35 2.37
N ARG A 21 0.33 18.02 3.52
CA ARG A 21 0.69 17.45 4.83
C ARG A 21 -0.09 16.17 5.13
N ASP A 22 -1.40 16.22 4.95
CA ASP A 22 -2.30 15.10 5.26
C ASP A 22 -1.98 13.92 4.34
N GLN A 23 -1.75 14.16 3.05
CA GLN A 23 -1.37 13.10 2.12
C GLN A 23 -0.01 12.48 2.46
N LEU A 24 0.97 13.28 2.87
CA LEU A 24 2.26 12.75 3.35
C LEU A 24 2.08 11.89 4.61
N SER A 25 1.19 12.28 5.52
CA SER A 25 0.88 11.50 6.72
C SER A 25 0.23 10.15 6.38
N HIS A 26 -0.64 10.10 5.37
CA HIS A 26 -1.33 8.89 4.94
C HIS A 26 -0.50 8.01 3.99
N ALA A 27 0.47 8.59 3.29
CA ALA A 27 1.32 7.86 2.32
C ALA A 27 2.16 6.71 2.92
N GLY A 28 2.21 6.61 4.25
CA GLY A 28 2.83 5.49 4.97
C GLY A 28 1.86 4.36 5.34
N ALA A 29 0.55 4.59 5.30
CA ALA A 29 -0.47 3.67 5.80
C ALA A 29 -1.47 3.19 4.73
N GLY A 30 -1.42 3.74 3.50
CA GLY A 30 -2.37 3.44 2.45
C GLY A 30 -2.15 2.09 1.76
N ALA A 31 -3.20 1.59 1.11
CA ALA A 31 -3.09 0.44 0.21
C ALA A 31 -1.98 0.69 -0.83
N PRO A 32 -1.22 -0.34 -1.22
CA PRO A 32 -0.18 -0.19 -2.22
C PRO A 32 -0.79 0.33 -3.53
N PRO A 33 -0.20 1.36 -4.14
CA PRO A 33 -0.75 1.97 -5.34
C PRO A 33 -0.73 0.98 -6.51
N GLU A 34 -1.79 0.93 -7.28
CA GLU A 34 -1.92 0.05 -8.46
C GLU A 34 -1.01 0.46 -9.62
N THR A 35 -0.53 1.71 -9.63
CA THR A 35 0.39 2.19 -10.64
C THR A 35 1.84 2.00 -10.20
N LEU A 36 2.69 1.51 -11.09
CA LEU A 36 4.13 1.46 -10.85
C LEU A 36 4.71 2.86 -10.78
N GLY A 37 5.68 3.06 -9.91
CA GLY A 37 6.52 4.24 -10.01
C GLY A 37 7.75 4.01 -10.89
N PRO A 38 8.44 5.08 -11.30
CA PRO A 38 9.54 5.00 -12.28
C PRO A 38 10.71 4.15 -11.79
N ALA A 39 11.06 4.24 -10.51
CA ALA A 39 12.18 3.48 -9.96
C ALA A 39 11.89 1.97 -9.92
N THR A 40 10.67 1.61 -9.54
CA THR A 40 10.23 0.20 -9.51
C THR A 40 10.21 -0.40 -10.91
N ALA A 41 9.66 0.30 -11.89
CA ALA A 41 9.62 -0.15 -13.29
C ALA A 41 11.04 -0.31 -13.88
N LEU A 42 11.93 0.65 -13.64
CA LEU A 42 13.33 0.59 -14.11
C LEU A 42 14.08 -0.57 -13.44
N LYS A 43 13.92 -0.80 -12.14
CA LYS A 43 14.53 -1.93 -11.42
C LYS A 43 14.03 -3.28 -11.93
N GLU A 44 12.75 -3.39 -12.27
CA GLU A 44 12.21 -4.62 -12.84
C GLU A 44 12.91 -4.99 -14.16
N VAL A 45 13.07 -4.01 -15.07
CA VAL A 45 13.81 -4.23 -16.31
C VAL A 45 15.28 -4.55 -16.05
N SER A 46 15.91 -3.90 -15.07
CA SER A 46 17.30 -4.20 -14.67
C SER A 46 17.45 -5.64 -14.18
N HIS A 47 16.52 -6.14 -13.37
CA HIS A 47 16.52 -7.54 -12.93
C HIS A 47 16.37 -8.53 -14.10
N ILE A 48 15.52 -8.21 -15.07
CA ILE A 48 15.35 -9.01 -16.29
C ILE A 48 16.66 -9.04 -17.10
N CYS A 49 17.27 -7.88 -17.30
CA CYS A 49 18.58 -7.81 -17.98
C CYS A 49 19.64 -8.63 -17.25
N GLY A 50 19.72 -8.53 -15.91
CA GLY A 50 20.63 -9.31 -15.11
C GLY A 50 20.41 -10.82 -15.25
N ALA A 51 19.15 -11.27 -15.26
CA ALA A 51 18.80 -12.67 -15.48
C ALA A 51 19.22 -13.18 -16.88
N MET A 52 18.99 -12.38 -17.92
CA MET A 52 19.40 -12.71 -19.29
C MET A 52 20.93 -12.76 -19.44
N LEU A 53 21.66 -11.86 -18.79
CA LEU A 53 23.12 -11.85 -18.78
C LEU A 53 23.69 -13.03 -18.00
N ALA A 54 22.94 -13.56 -17.03
CA ALA A 54 23.25 -14.80 -16.32
C ALA A 54 22.84 -16.08 -17.10
N GLY A 55 22.43 -15.95 -18.36
CA GLY A 55 22.09 -17.07 -19.25
C GLY A 55 20.65 -17.59 -19.09
N ARG A 56 19.77 -16.88 -18.39
CA ARG A 56 18.35 -17.22 -18.33
C ARG A 56 17.61 -16.75 -19.57
N GLU A 57 16.53 -17.44 -19.90
CA GLU A 57 15.65 -17.07 -21.01
C GLU A 57 14.99 -15.71 -20.75
N GLY A 58 14.96 -14.86 -21.78
CA GLY A 58 14.33 -13.53 -21.70
C GLY A 58 12.79 -13.63 -21.69
N PRO A 59 12.11 -12.52 -21.34
CA PRO A 59 10.65 -12.50 -21.31
C PRO A 59 10.06 -12.67 -22.72
N LYS A 60 8.88 -13.31 -22.80
CA LYS A 60 8.15 -13.47 -24.05
C LYS A 60 7.63 -12.13 -24.58
N GLN A 61 7.30 -12.08 -25.86
CA GLN A 61 6.87 -10.85 -26.53
C GLN A 61 5.72 -10.12 -25.82
N PRO A 62 4.64 -10.78 -25.31
CA PRO A 62 3.60 -10.07 -24.55
C PRO A 62 4.09 -9.45 -23.24
N ASP A 63 5.01 -10.14 -22.55
CA ASP A 63 5.58 -9.64 -21.29
C ASP A 63 6.51 -8.44 -21.55
N ARG A 64 7.30 -8.46 -22.66
CA ARG A 64 8.10 -7.31 -23.10
C ARG A 64 7.24 -6.10 -23.45
N ALA A 65 6.13 -6.31 -24.15
CA ALA A 65 5.21 -5.24 -24.49
C ALA A 65 4.60 -4.60 -23.24
N SER A 66 4.19 -5.42 -22.26
CA SER A 66 3.68 -4.95 -20.97
C SER A 66 4.72 -4.13 -20.19
N LEU A 67 6.00 -4.57 -20.17
CA LEU A 67 7.10 -3.83 -19.54
C LEU A 67 7.29 -2.44 -20.17
N VAL A 68 7.30 -2.36 -21.51
CA VAL A 68 7.44 -1.10 -22.23
C VAL A 68 6.27 -0.16 -21.92
N THR A 69 5.04 -0.71 -21.88
CA THR A 69 3.84 0.07 -21.54
C THR A 69 3.93 0.64 -20.12
N ASP A 70 4.33 -0.17 -19.14
CA ASP A 70 4.51 0.27 -17.76
C ASP A 70 5.59 1.35 -17.65
N LEU A 71 6.75 1.16 -18.29
CA LEU A 71 7.83 2.16 -18.34
C LEU A 71 7.38 3.47 -18.98
N ALA A 72 6.68 3.39 -20.11
CA ALA A 72 6.17 4.59 -20.79
C ALA A 72 5.23 5.37 -19.85
N ALA A 73 4.24 4.68 -19.27
CA ALA A 73 3.28 5.31 -18.36
C ALA A 73 3.97 5.96 -17.14
N THR A 74 4.94 5.27 -16.53
CA THR A 74 5.65 5.82 -15.36
C THR A 74 6.54 7.01 -15.70
N LEU A 75 7.19 7.01 -16.85
CA LEU A 75 8.03 8.14 -17.30
C LEU A 75 7.19 9.31 -17.80
N GLU A 76 6.02 9.09 -18.36
CA GLU A 76 5.05 10.14 -18.70
C GLU A 76 4.46 10.80 -17.47
N ALA A 77 4.29 10.04 -16.39
CA ALA A 77 3.83 10.55 -15.10
C ALA A 77 4.85 11.46 -14.39
N LEU A 78 6.11 11.56 -14.83
CA LEU A 78 7.08 12.50 -14.27
C LEU A 78 6.64 13.94 -14.51
N GLY A 79 6.84 14.81 -13.51
CA GLY A 79 6.55 16.23 -13.62
C GLY A 79 7.53 16.96 -14.55
N PRO A 80 7.16 18.17 -14.98
CA PRO A 80 7.99 18.95 -15.88
C PRO A 80 9.36 19.31 -15.30
N ALA A 81 9.43 19.68 -14.01
CA ALA A 81 10.68 19.97 -13.32
C ALA A 81 11.55 18.71 -13.18
N THR A 82 10.96 17.59 -12.78
CA THR A 82 11.64 16.27 -12.67
C THR A 82 12.18 15.82 -14.02
N THR A 83 11.39 15.93 -15.08
CA THR A 83 11.80 15.57 -16.44
C THR A 83 12.97 16.44 -16.92
N SER A 84 12.90 17.75 -16.68
CA SER A 84 13.98 18.69 -17.01
C SER A 84 15.26 18.37 -16.22
N ALA A 85 15.15 18.14 -14.92
CA ALA A 85 16.27 17.77 -14.06
C ALA A 85 16.89 16.42 -14.43
N GLY A 86 16.10 15.49 -14.96
CA GLY A 86 16.57 14.22 -15.50
C GLY A 86 17.51 14.38 -16.70
N GLY A 87 17.35 15.48 -17.42
CA GLY A 87 18.25 15.91 -18.50
C GLY A 87 18.27 14.97 -19.71
N PRO A 88 19.33 15.06 -20.55
CA PRO A 88 19.42 14.27 -21.78
C PRO A 88 19.32 12.76 -21.55
N VAL A 89 19.90 12.24 -20.48
CA VAL A 89 19.90 10.81 -20.15
C VAL A 89 18.48 10.26 -20.06
N LEU A 90 17.60 10.95 -19.35
CA LEU A 90 16.21 10.54 -19.19
C LEU A 90 15.42 10.70 -20.50
N LEU A 91 15.63 11.82 -21.21
CA LEU A 91 14.95 12.11 -22.47
C LEU A 91 15.33 11.12 -23.58
N ASP A 92 16.62 10.76 -23.68
CA ASP A 92 17.11 9.80 -24.67
C ASP A 92 16.59 8.39 -24.36
N PHE A 93 16.60 7.98 -23.09
CA PHE A 93 16.02 6.71 -22.66
C PHE A 93 14.52 6.64 -23.01
N ARG A 94 13.76 7.69 -22.73
CA ARG A 94 12.34 7.79 -23.06
C ARG A 94 12.08 7.69 -24.57
N ARG A 95 12.91 8.31 -25.38
CA ARG A 95 12.83 8.22 -26.86
C ARG A 95 13.08 6.81 -27.38
N ASP A 96 13.98 6.08 -26.71
CA ASP A 96 14.38 4.73 -27.10
C ASP A 96 13.47 3.60 -26.57
N LEU A 97 12.43 3.92 -25.77
CA LEU A 97 11.52 2.93 -25.19
C LEU A 97 10.91 1.98 -26.23
N ASN A 98 10.51 2.50 -27.39
CA ASN A 98 9.93 1.69 -28.45
C ASN A 98 10.88 0.60 -28.98
N ARG A 99 12.20 0.77 -28.81
CA ARG A 99 13.23 -0.20 -29.21
C ARG A 99 13.53 -1.21 -28.10
N LEU A 100 13.09 -0.93 -26.87
CA LEU A 100 13.41 -1.74 -25.70
C LEU A 100 12.91 -3.19 -25.85
N SER A 101 11.70 -3.36 -26.37
CA SER A 101 11.12 -4.70 -26.57
C SER A 101 11.98 -5.59 -27.45
N GLY A 102 12.52 -5.05 -28.57
CA GLY A 102 13.41 -5.79 -29.46
C GLY A 102 14.79 -6.06 -28.84
N ARG A 103 15.32 -5.10 -28.06
CA ARG A 103 16.64 -5.29 -27.39
C ARG A 103 16.58 -6.41 -26.33
N LEU A 104 15.45 -6.59 -25.65
CA LEU A 104 15.25 -7.67 -24.68
C LEU A 104 15.03 -9.07 -25.29
N GLU A 105 15.30 -9.25 -26.59
CA GLU A 105 15.31 -10.55 -27.25
C GLU A 105 16.68 -11.26 -27.19
N SER A 106 17.74 -10.52 -26.87
CA SER A 106 19.10 -11.07 -26.86
C SER A 106 19.90 -10.59 -25.64
N ALA A 107 20.87 -11.39 -25.22
CA ALA A 107 21.79 -11.02 -24.14
C ALA A 107 22.61 -9.76 -24.47
N GLN A 108 22.96 -9.55 -25.75
CA GLN A 108 23.66 -8.33 -26.18
C GLN A 108 22.77 -7.10 -26.01
N GLY A 109 21.51 -7.16 -26.43
CA GLY A 109 20.56 -6.06 -26.25
C GLY A 109 20.24 -5.82 -24.75
N ALA A 110 20.14 -6.88 -23.94
CA ALA A 110 19.98 -6.77 -22.50
C ALA A 110 21.15 -6.03 -21.84
N ARG A 111 22.40 -6.26 -22.31
CA ARG A 111 23.57 -5.51 -21.82
C ARG A 111 23.48 -4.01 -22.12
N GLU A 112 23.09 -3.65 -23.36
CA GLU A 112 22.91 -2.24 -23.75
C GLU A 112 21.81 -1.57 -22.92
N VAL A 113 20.70 -2.27 -22.70
CA VAL A 113 19.59 -1.78 -21.86
C VAL A 113 20.05 -1.60 -20.42
N SER A 114 20.78 -2.57 -19.84
CA SER A 114 21.29 -2.49 -18.46
C SER A 114 22.16 -1.24 -18.27
N LEU A 115 23.09 -0.98 -19.20
CA LEU A 115 23.95 0.22 -19.13
C LEU A 115 23.14 1.53 -19.18
N ALA A 116 22.11 1.59 -20.02
CA ALA A 116 21.24 2.77 -20.11
C ALA A 116 20.41 2.94 -18.83
N LEU A 117 19.90 1.83 -18.25
CA LEU A 117 19.17 1.85 -16.99
C LEU A 117 20.03 2.33 -15.82
N ASP A 118 21.29 1.86 -15.73
CA ASP A 118 22.22 2.29 -14.68
C ASP A 118 22.44 3.80 -14.72
N GLN A 119 22.57 4.37 -15.92
CA GLN A 119 22.69 5.82 -16.10
C GLN A 119 21.42 6.58 -15.68
N VAL A 120 20.24 6.09 -16.05
CA VAL A 120 18.95 6.69 -15.65
C VAL A 120 18.75 6.60 -14.15
N LEU A 121 18.98 5.44 -13.54
CA LEU A 121 18.86 5.25 -12.09
C LEU A 121 19.86 6.12 -11.32
N ALA A 122 21.11 6.21 -11.78
CA ALA A 122 22.10 7.11 -11.19
C ALA A 122 21.65 8.58 -11.29
N ARG A 123 21.05 8.99 -12.42
CA ARG A 123 20.52 10.33 -12.58
C ARG A 123 19.33 10.61 -11.66
N LEU A 124 18.38 9.68 -11.53
CA LEU A 124 17.24 9.81 -10.62
C LEU A 124 17.66 9.94 -9.15
N ARG A 125 18.78 9.36 -8.76
CA ARG A 125 19.36 9.51 -7.41
C ARG A 125 19.95 10.89 -7.14
N HIS A 126 20.17 11.71 -8.16
CA HIS A 126 20.84 12.99 -7.98
C HIS A 126 19.98 13.98 -7.18
N PRO A 127 20.52 14.72 -6.18
CA PRO A 127 19.76 15.65 -5.34
C PRO A 127 18.92 16.66 -6.12
N VAL A 128 19.41 17.15 -7.26
CA VAL A 128 18.68 18.07 -8.14
C VAL A 128 17.36 17.46 -8.67
N VAL A 129 17.33 16.14 -8.92
CA VAL A 129 16.11 15.46 -9.37
C VAL A 129 15.12 15.29 -8.22
N VAL A 130 15.63 15.05 -7.00
CA VAL A 130 14.78 15.01 -5.80
C VAL A 130 14.13 16.37 -5.55
N GLN A 131 14.92 17.46 -5.63
CA GLN A 131 14.39 18.83 -5.51
C GLN A 131 13.30 19.10 -6.55
N ALA A 132 13.57 18.74 -7.80
CA ALA A 132 12.61 18.92 -8.88
C ALA A 132 11.32 18.10 -8.68
N ALA A 133 11.42 16.87 -8.15
CA ALA A 133 10.27 16.06 -7.83
C ALA A 133 9.45 16.65 -6.67
N TRP A 134 10.11 17.27 -5.70
CA TRP A 134 9.46 18.05 -4.65
C TRP A 134 8.75 19.27 -5.20
N ASP A 135 9.40 20.03 -6.07
CA ASP A 135 8.82 21.22 -6.71
C ASP A 135 7.58 20.86 -7.56
N ASP A 136 7.64 19.79 -8.34
CA ASP A 136 6.48 19.25 -9.08
C ASP A 136 5.34 18.84 -8.13
N THR A 137 5.67 18.29 -6.95
CA THR A 137 4.67 17.90 -5.94
C THR A 137 4.01 19.14 -5.33
N VAL A 138 4.79 20.12 -4.89
CA VAL A 138 4.29 21.37 -4.32
C VAL A 138 3.39 22.11 -5.33
N GLU A 139 3.82 22.23 -6.58
CA GLU A 139 3.05 22.91 -7.62
C GLU A 139 1.72 22.21 -7.90
N MET A 140 1.72 20.87 -7.88
CA MET A 140 0.50 20.07 -8.05
C MET A 140 -0.53 20.35 -6.94
N TYR A 141 -0.08 20.52 -5.68
CA TYR A 141 -0.99 20.80 -4.57
C TYR A 141 -1.43 22.26 -4.53
N ARG A 142 -0.65 23.19 -5.06
CA ARG A 142 -1.05 24.60 -5.27
C ARG A 142 -2.13 24.75 -6.33
N ASP A 143 -2.14 23.90 -7.33
CA ASP A 143 -3.22 23.90 -8.32
C ASP A 143 -4.48 23.25 -7.75
N THR A 144 -5.40 24.10 -7.27
CA THR A 144 -6.67 23.66 -6.68
C THR A 144 -7.61 22.95 -7.66
N GLN A 145 -7.35 23.06 -8.97
CA GLN A 145 -8.09 22.36 -10.01
C GLN A 145 -7.47 21.02 -10.40
N ALA A 146 -6.29 20.70 -9.89
CA ALA A 146 -5.64 19.41 -10.18
C ALA A 146 -6.41 18.24 -9.55
N HIS A 147 -6.47 17.12 -10.28
CA HIS A 147 -7.09 15.89 -9.81
C HIS A 147 -6.34 15.29 -8.62
N ALA A 148 -7.09 14.74 -7.64
CA ALA A 148 -6.52 14.13 -6.44
C ALA A 148 -5.53 13.00 -6.77
N GLU A 149 -5.85 12.15 -7.73
CA GLU A 149 -5.00 11.04 -8.19
C GLU A 149 -3.64 11.52 -8.73
N ARG A 150 -3.60 12.69 -9.34
CA ARG A 150 -2.31 13.28 -9.77
C ARG A 150 -1.43 13.68 -8.60
N GLY A 151 -2.03 14.18 -7.52
CA GLY A 151 -1.32 14.49 -6.27
C GLY A 151 -0.69 13.23 -5.66
N GLU A 152 -1.44 12.15 -5.56
CA GLU A 152 -0.94 10.86 -5.08
C GLU A 152 0.18 10.30 -5.98
N THR A 153 0.02 10.43 -7.29
CA THR A 153 1.05 10.03 -8.26
C THR A 153 2.36 10.81 -8.04
N ARG A 154 2.29 12.12 -7.77
CA ARG A 154 3.49 12.95 -7.49
C ARG A 154 4.17 12.52 -6.19
N ILE A 155 3.42 12.31 -5.12
CA ILE A 155 3.98 11.82 -3.85
C ILE A 155 4.63 10.45 -4.03
N ARG A 156 4.03 9.54 -4.79
CA ARG A 156 4.62 8.24 -5.07
C ARG A 156 5.93 8.35 -5.86
N ILE A 157 5.98 9.20 -6.89
CA ILE A 157 7.22 9.45 -7.64
C ILE A 157 8.30 10.00 -6.71
N LEU A 158 7.97 10.99 -5.88
CA LEU A 158 8.88 11.54 -4.88
C LEU A 158 9.37 10.45 -3.92
N ARG A 159 8.45 9.63 -3.39
CA ARG A 159 8.78 8.48 -2.54
C ARG A 159 9.81 7.57 -3.20
N GLU A 160 9.56 7.10 -4.42
CA GLU A 160 10.45 6.17 -5.09
C GLU A 160 11.82 6.77 -5.40
N ILE A 161 11.88 8.06 -5.74
CA ILE A 161 13.15 8.76 -5.94
C ILE A 161 13.93 8.87 -4.61
N CYS A 162 13.25 9.14 -3.50
CA CYS A 162 13.87 9.15 -2.17
C CYS A 162 14.34 7.74 -1.74
N GLU A 163 13.54 6.72 -2.01
CA GLU A 163 13.92 5.32 -1.73
C GLU A 163 15.12 4.84 -2.58
N LEU A 164 15.31 5.38 -3.79
CA LEU A 164 16.53 5.17 -4.61
C LEU A 164 17.78 5.74 -3.94
N ARG A 165 17.63 6.78 -3.12
CA ARG A 165 18.70 7.39 -2.33
C ARG A 165 18.82 6.77 -0.94
N ASP A 166 18.22 5.64 -0.72
CA ASP A 166 18.22 4.91 0.55
C ASP A 166 17.44 5.58 1.70
N HIS A 167 16.65 6.63 1.46
CA HIS A 167 15.76 7.14 2.49
C HIS A 167 14.72 6.10 2.91
N ASP A 168 14.38 6.06 4.19
CA ASP A 168 13.16 5.42 4.67
C ASP A 168 11.98 6.39 4.48
N TRP A 169 11.11 6.06 3.54
CA TRP A 169 10.01 6.96 3.19
C TRP A 169 9.05 7.23 4.35
N GLN A 170 8.74 6.21 5.16
CA GLN A 170 7.80 6.40 6.27
C GLN A 170 8.33 7.41 7.31
N SER A 171 9.60 7.30 7.66
CA SER A 171 10.26 8.25 8.55
C SER A 171 10.35 9.64 7.92
N LEU A 172 10.76 9.70 6.65
CA LEU A 172 10.89 10.96 5.92
C LEU A 172 9.54 11.67 5.76
N ALA A 173 8.50 10.96 5.32
CA ALA A 173 7.15 11.51 5.13
C ALA A 173 6.58 12.07 6.45
N ARG A 174 6.79 11.37 7.58
CA ARG A 174 6.42 11.89 8.91
C ARG A 174 7.16 13.18 9.26
N ARG A 175 8.47 13.27 8.98
CA ARG A 175 9.25 14.49 9.20
C ARG A 175 8.75 15.65 8.32
N LEU A 176 8.51 15.39 7.03
CA LEU A 176 7.95 16.39 6.12
C LEU A 176 6.59 16.89 6.60
N SER A 177 5.69 15.97 6.98
CA SER A 177 4.37 16.32 7.51
C SER A 177 4.46 17.18 8.77
N ARG A 178 5.39 16.90 9.68
CA ARG A 178 5.64 17.72 10.88
C ARG A 178 6.14 19.12 10.53
N VAL A 179 7.08 19.23 9.58
CA VAL A 179 7.58 20.55 9.12
C VAL A 179 6.45 21.40 8.52
N LEU A 180 5.48 20.76 7.87
CA LEU A 180 4.33 21.43 7.27
C LEU A 180 3.18 21.69 8.26
N SER A 181 3.28 21.20 9.51
CA SER A 181 2.27 21.39 10.55
C SER A 181 2.44 22.73 11.25
N ASP A 182 1.30 23.32 11.69
CA ASP A 182 1.25 24.51 12.57
C ASP A 182 1.31 24.11 14.04
N ASP A 183 1.15 22.82 14.35
CA ASP A 183 1.10 22.35 15.72
C ASP A 183 2.51 22.37 16.34
N ALA A 184 2.72 23.29 17.29
CA ALA A 184 3.99 23.40 18.02
C ALA A 184 4.34 22.10 18.78
N SER A 185 3.34 21.29 19.17
CA SER A 185 3.59 20.00 19.82
C SER A 185 4.16 18.97 18.85
N ALA A 186 3.71 18.99 17.60
CA ALA A 186 4.27 18.11 16.56
C ALA A 186 5.72 18.47 16.21
N ILE A 187 6.12 19.69 16.51
CA ILE A 187 7.46 20.22 16.24
C ILE A 187 8.44 19.86 17.35
N SER A 188 7.99 19.77 18.61
CA SER A 188 8.84 19.42 19.75
C SER A 188 9.48 18.03 19.62
N ASP A 189 8.86 17.17 18.84
CA ASP A 189 9.37 15.82 18.52
C ASP A 189 10.25 15.78 17.27
N LEU A 190 10.44 16.92 16.58
CA LEU A 190 11.44 17.00 15.51
C LEU A 190 12.82 16.94 16.18
N ASP A 191 13.57 15.89 15.89
CA ASP A 191 14.95 15.75 16.32
C ASP A 191 15.71 17.06 16.10
N ALA A 192 16.59 17.43 17.03
CA ALA A 192 17.46 18.59 16.94
C ALA A 192 18.28 18.66 15.62
N GLU A 193 18.32 17.55 14.88
CA GLU A 193 18.93 17.44 13.55
C GLU A 193 18.17 18.19 12.43
N VAL A 194 16.91 18.51 12.61
CA VAL A 194 16.10 19.23 11.58
C VAL A 194 16.25 20.73 11.74
N LEU A 195 16.39 21.18 12.99
CA LEU A 195 16.56 22.58 13.29
C LEU A 195 18.04 22.96 13.22
N PRO A 196 18.40 24.15 12.73
CA PRO A 196 19.71 24.71 12.97
C PRO A 196 20.02 24.70 14.47
N ALA A 197 21.26 24.39 14.85
CA ALA A 197 21.66 24.19 16.24
C ALA A 197 21.35 25.37 17.21
N GLU A 198 21.00 26.52 16.69
CA GLU A 198 20.66 27.75 17.43
C GLU A 198 19.17 28.10 17.36
N SER A 199 18.32 27.31 16.66
CA SER A 199 16.91 27.62 16.48
C SER A 199 16.06 27.17 17.66
N THR A 200 15.13 28.01 18.09
CA THR A 200 14.13 27.69 19.11
C THR A 200 12.84 27.19 18.49
N LEU A 201 12.00 26.54 19.27
CA LEU A 201 10.64 26.14 18.85
C LEU A 201 9.80 27.34 18.42
N GLU A 202 10.02 28.52 19.04
CA GLU A 202 9.33 29.76 18.70
C GLU A 202 9.75 30.27 17.30
N ASP A 203 11.03 30.16 16.96
CA ASP A 203 11.55 30.52 15.62
C ASP A 203 10.89 29.65 14.54
N PHE A 204 10.67 28.37 14.84
CA PHE A 204 10.02 27.45 13.91
C PHE A 204 8.51 27.72 13.76
N ALA A 205 7.82 28.05 14.84
CA ALA A 205 6.40 28.39 14.81
C ALA A 205 6.10 29.63 13.95
N GLY A 206 7.09 30.55 13.86
CA GLY A 206 7.01 31.78 13.05
C GLY A 206 7.36 31.60 11.57
N LEU A 207 7.73 30.40 11.11
CA LEU A 207 8.09 30.18 9.70
C LEU A 207 6.88 30.33 8.76
N ASP A 208 7.10 31.07 7.69
CA ASP A 208 6.13 31.17 6.60
C ASP A 208 6.14 29.90 5.70
N GLU A 209 5.14 29.78 4.82
CA GLU A 209 5.03 28.64 3.90
C GLU A 209 6.27 28.43 3.03
N PRO A 210 6.87 29.46 2.38
CA PRO A 210 8.09 29.28 1.60
C PRO A 210 9.25 28.72 2.41
N ALA A 211 9.44 29.17 3.64
CA ALA A 211 10.50 28.67 4.51
C ALA A 211 10.28 27.19 4.90
N ARG A 212 9.04 26.79 5.23
CA ARG A 212 8.68 25.39 5.50
C ARG A 212 8.92 24.49 4.29
N ILE A 213 8.53 24.93 3.09
CA ILE A 213 8.80 24.21 1.83
C ILE A 213 10.31 24.09 1.59
N GLY A 214 11.09 25.13 1.88
CA GLY A 214 12.54 25.13 1.81
C GLY A 214 13.16 24.08 2.75
N LEU A 215 12.74 24.03 4.01
CA LEU A 215 13.18 23.02 4.98
C LEU A 215 12.84 21.59 4.53
N CYS A 216 11.66 21.38 3.98
CA CYS A 216 11.31 20.07 3.40
C CYS A 216 12.25 19.68 2.27
N ARG A 217 12.60 20.63 1.39
CA ARG A 217 13.56 20.43 0.31
C ARG A 217 14.95 20.04 0.84
N ASP A 218 15.41 20.70 1.90
CA ASP A 218 16.68 20.40 2.53
C ASP A 218 16.70 19.00 3.17
N LEU A 219 15.61 18.59 3.84
CA LEU A 219 15.47 17.25 4.38
C LEU A 219 15.53 16.17 3.31
N LEU A 220 14.86 16.38 2.17
CA LEU A 220 14.82 15.46 1.04
C LEU A 220 16.18 15.28 0.36
N THR A 221 17.04 16.29 0.41
CA THR A 221 18.35 16.27 -0.26
C THR A 221 19.51 15.83 0.61
N ARG A 222 19.31 15.77 1.93
CA ARG A 222 20.33 15.22 2.84
C ARG A 222 20.67 13.77 2.49
N GLU A 223 21.92 13.40 2.72
CA GLU A 223 22.27 11.99 2.65
C GLU A 223 21.73 11.26 3.89
N PRO A 224 21.17 10.05 3.71
CA PRO A 224 20.72 9.24 4.84
C PRO A 224 21.87 8.92 5.77
N GLU A 225 21.60 8.98 7.07
CA GLU A 225 22.55 8.63 8.09
C GLU A 225 22.91 7.15 8.01
N ARG A 226 24.22 6.83 7.97
CA ARG A 226 24.77 5.48 7.95
C ARG A 226 25.59 5.20 9.19
N GLY A 227 25.61 3.96 9.60
CA GLY A 227 26.43 3.52 10.74
C GLY A 227 26.21 2.05 11.06
N ASN A 228 26.97 1.56 12.01
CA ASN A 228 26.77 0.22 12.55
C ASN A 228 25.59 0.23 13.52
N ALA A 229 24.65 -0.69 13.34
CA ALA A 229 23.43 -0.78 14.13
C ALA A 229 23.24 -2.17 14.73
N ALA A 230 22.85 -2.23 15.99
CA ALA A 230 22.28 -3.42 16.61
C ALA A 230 20.75 -3.23 16.71
N VAL A 231 20.00 -4.05 16.01
CA VAL A 231 18.54 -4.01 16.01
C VAL A 231 18.01 -5.12 16.89
N TRP A 232 17.18 -4.75 17.85
CA TRP A 232 16.54 -5.65 18.78
C TRP A 232 15.06 -5.83 18.44
N LEU A 233 14.64 -7.08 18.39
CA LEU A 233 13.27 -7.50 18.11
C LEU A 233 12.82 -8.53 19.15
N LEU A 234 11.56 -8.50 19.55
CA LEU A 234 11.02 -9.40 20.56
C LEU A 234 10.03 -10.38 19.94
N PHE A 235 10.20 -11.65 20.26
CA PHE A 235 9.30 -12.73 19.88
C PHE A 235 8.61 -13.30 21.12
N GLN A 236 7.30 -13.43 21.03
CA GLN A 236 6.50 -14.19 22.01
C GLN A 236 6.25 -15.60 21.49
N ARG A 237 5.93 -16.53 22.42
CA ARG A 237 5.78 -17.96 22.15
C ARG A 237 6.99 -18.53 21.43
N ALA A 238 8.14 -18.03 21.81
CA ALA A 238 9.43 -18.38 21.24
C ALA A 238 10.30 -19.08 22.30
N PHE A 239 11.03 -20.11 21.91
CA PHE A 239 11.89 -20.88 22.80
C PHE A 239 13.20 -21.25 22.11
N ILE A 240 14.31 -21.18 22.87
CA ILE A 240 15.63 -21.64 22.44
C ILE A 240 16.20 -22.59 23.52
N HIS A 241 16.62 -23.79 23.09
CA HIS A 241 17.10 -24.83 24.00
C HIS A 241 18.34 -24.41 24.80
N ASN A 242 19.26 -23.68 24.18
CA ASN A 242 20.52 -23.29 24.76
C ASN A 242 20.53 -21.91 25.40
N HIS A 243 19.35 -21.31 25.64
CA HIS A 243 19.16 -19.98 26.16
C HIS A 243 19.73 -18.83 25.33
N TRP A 244 20.75 -19.06 24.53
CA TRP A 244 21.24 -18.15 23.51
C TRP A 244 21.76 -18.91 22.28
N LEU A 245 21.68 -18.26 21.12
CA LEU A 245 22.10 -18.84 19.85
C LEU A 245 22.63 -17.73 18.94
N LYS A 246 23.78 -17.95 18.29
CA LYS A 246 24.33 -17.03 17.29
C LYS A 246 24.34 -17.67 15.91
N ILE A 247 23.72 -17.00 14.93
CA ILE A 247 23.70 -17.42 13.53
C ILE A 247 24.14 -16.23 12.66
N GLY A 248 25.39 -16.20 12.27
CA GLY A 248 25.95 -15.06 11.52
C GLY A 248 25.81 -13.73 12.29
N PRO A 249 25.12 -12.73 11.71
CA PRO A 249 24.90 -11.45 12.37
C PRO A 249 23.76 -11.47 13.39
N ILE A 250 23.02 -12.57 13.49
CA ILE A 250 21.85 -12.70 14.36
C ILE A 250 22.24 -13.40 15.64
N GLN A 251 21.79 -12.85 16.76
CA GLN A 251 21.88 -13.46 18.08
C GLN A 251 20.50 -13.54 18.70
N PHE A 252 20.12 -14.71 19.17
CA PHE A 252 18.89 -14.93 19.91
C PHE A 252 19.18 -15.12 21.39
N PHE A 253 18.40 -14.50 22.23
CA PHE A 253 18.53 -14.56 23.68
C PHE A 253 17.18 -14.91 24.30
N ASP A 254 17.16 -15.91 25.17
CA ASP A 254 16.05 -16.11 26.07
C ASP A 254 15.83 -14.83 26.89
N ALA A 255 14.61 -14.34 26.99
CA ALA A 255 14.33 -13.10 27.72
C ALA A 255 14.77 -13.14 29.20
N ARG A 256 14.91 -14.34 29.77
CA ARG A 256 15.47 -14.52 31.12
C ARG A 256 16.95 -14.17 31.25
N LEU A 257 17.69 -14.09 30.15
CA LEU A 257 19.09 -13.63 30.14
C LEU A 257 19.23 -12.11 30.13
N MET A 258 18.15 -11.38 29.93
CA MET A 258 18.20 -9.92 30.01
C MET A 258 18.40 -9.49 31.47
N PRO A 259 19.09 -8.34 31.71
CA PRO A 259 19.45 -7.94 33.07
C PRO A 259 18.31 -7.93 34.08
N ASP A 260 17.09 -7.55 33.69
CA ASP A 260 15.93 -7.60 34.56
C ASP A 260 15.40 -9.03 34.79
N GLY A 261 15.51 -9.91 33.83
CA GLY A 261 15.22 -11.34 33.98
C GLY A 261 16.16 -12.00 34.97
N ILE A 262 17.44 -11.63 34.91
CA ILE A 262 18.51 -12.06 35.84
C ILE A 262 18.21 -11.58 37.27
N ARG A 263 17.82 -10.31 37.45
CA ARG A 263 17.51 -9.71 38.77
C ARG A 263 16.27 -10.34 39.44
N ARG A 264 15.34 -10.90 38.67
CA ARG A 264 14.10 -11.54 39.18
C ARG A 264 14.29 -13.00 39.64
N GLY A 265 15.51 -13.52 39.66
CA GLY A 265 15.84 -14.81 40.25
C GLY A 265 15.99 -15.97 39.26
N GLY A 266 16.30 -15.70 38.02
CA GLY A 266 16.77 -16.74 37.11
C GLY A 266 18.03 -17.40 37.66
N ASN A 267 18.04 -18.71 37.78
CA ASN A 267 19.18 -19.46 38.29
C ASN A 267 20.32 -19.46 37.25
N LEU A 268 21.18 -18.46 37.31
CA LEU A 268 22.27 -18.22 36.36
C LEU A 268 23.39 -19.27 36.45
N GLU A 269 23.47 -20.03 37.55
CA GLU A 269 24.55 -21.01 37.77
C GLU A 269 24.50 -22.19 36.76
N ALA A 270 23.38 -22.37 36.07
CA ALA A 270 23.21 -23.42 35.09
C ALA A 270 23.37 -22.93 33.61
N LEU A 271 23.66 -21.65 33.38
CA LEU A 271 23.77 -21.10 32.03
C LEU A 271 25.19 -21.21 31.51
N PRO A 272 25.37 -21.48 30.20
CA PRO A 272 26.69 -21.41 29.57
C PRO A 272 27.27 -19.98 29.70
N PRO A 273 28.62 -19.83 29.66
CA PRO A 273 29.23 -18.51 29.74
C PRO A 273 28.64 -17.59 28.68
N TYR A 274 28.05 -16.50 29.12
CA TYR A 274 27.33 -15.52 28.33
C TYR A 274 27.96 -14.15 28.59
N GLU A 275 28.39 -13.51 27.51
CA GLU A 275 28.83 -12.11 27.52
C GLU A 275 27.68 -11.27 26.96
N PRO A 276 27.06 -10.39 27.77
CA PRO A 276 26.02 -9.52 27.29
C PRO A 276 26.59 -8.59 26.20
N PRO A 277 25.81 -8.29 25.15
CA PRO A 277 26.19 -7.30 24.15
C PRO A 277 26.52 -5.95 24.79
N ALA A 278 27.54 -5.26 24.27
CA ALA A 278 28.06 -4.02 24.85
C ALA A 278 26.99 -2.92 25.01
N GLU A 279 26.00 -2.88 24.13
CA GLU A 279 24.88 -1.95 24.20
C GLU A 279 23.94 -2.17 25.39
N LEU A 280 24.04 -3.30 26.08
CA LEU A 280 23.31 -3.60 27.32
C LEU A 280 24.07 -3.23 28.58
N GLU A 281 25.30 -2.73 28.46
CA GLU A 281 26.11 -2.28 29.63
C GLU A 281 25.41 -1.12 30.35
N ASP A 282 24.77 -0.19 29.60
CA ASP A 282 23.85 0.80 30.15
C ASP A 282 22.40 0.28 30.04
N TRP A 283 22.06 -0.58 30.99
CA TRP A 283 20.71 -1.17 31.02
C TRP A 283 19.61 -0.15 31.29
N ASP A 284 19.89 0.91 32.03
CA ASP A 284 18.87 1.91 32.34
C ASP A 284 18.44 2.67 31.09
N GLU A 285 19.37 2.96 30.17
CA GLU A 285 19.06 3.51 28.85
C GLU A 285 18.38 2.46 27.95
N ALA A 286 18.96 1.27 27.81
CA ALA A 286 18.42 0.20 26.98
C ALA A 286 16.99 -0.18 27.38
N ARG A 287 16.69 -0.19 28.68
CA ARG A 287 15.36 -0.50 29.23
C ARG A 287 14.28 0.46 28.75
N LEU A 288 14.58 1.73 28.52
CA LEU A 288 13.61 2.69 27.98
C LEU A 288 13.08 2.26 26.60
N PHE A 289 13.85 1.51 25.84
CA PHE A 289 13.52 1.06 24.48
C PHE A 289 13.09 -0.41 24.44
N LEU A 290 13.72 -1.28 25.22
CA LEU A 290 13.37 -2.70 25.28
C LEU A 290 12.16 -2.98 26.19
N GLY A 291 11.74 -1.98 26.97
CA GLY A 291 10.50 -1.98 27.76
C GLY A 291 10.57 -2.78 29.04
N ASP A 292 9.65 -2.46 29.97
CA ASP A 292 9.22 -3.37 31.05
C ASP A 292 8.35 -4.46 30.43
N VAL A 293 8.98 -5.35 29.67
CA VAL A 293 8.27 -6.55 29.21
C VAL A 293 7.88 -7.30 30.46
N GLU A 294 6.63 -7.19 30.89
CA GLU A 294 6.07 -8.14 31.84
C GLU A 294 6.17 -9.51 31.18
N ILE A 295 7.31 -10.18 31.40
CA ILE A 295 7.54 -11.54 30.94
C ILE A 295 6.63 -12.44 31.80
N LYS A 296 5.32 -12.36 31.53
CA LYS A 296 4.32 -13.25 32.12
C LYS A 296 4.32 -14.61 31.43
N GLU A 297 4.95 -14.69 30.26
CA GLU A 297 4.97 -15.92 29.48
C GLU A 297 6.37 -16.54 29.56
N GLU A 298 6.41 -17.81 29.91
CA GLU A 298 7.62 -18.62 30.08
C GLU A 298 8.47 -18.75 28.78
N HIS A 299 8.03 -18.13 27.66
CA HIS A 299 8.63 -18.29 26.34
C HIS A 299 8.65 -16.98 25.56
N ALA A 300 9.66 -16.17 25.83
CA ALA A 300 9.98 -14.98 25.04
C ALA A 300 11.46 -14.97 24.65
N VAL A 301 11.75 -14.56 23.42
CA VAL A 301 13.09 -14.52 22.84
C VAL A 301 13.36 -13.15 22.26
N PHE A 302 14.44 -12.52 22.68
CA PHE A 302 14.99 -11.35 21.97
C PHE A 302 15.89 -11.80 20.82
N ALA A 303 15.72 -11.19 19.67
CA ALA A 303 16.64 -11.31 18.55
C ALA A 303 17.40 -10.00 18.38
N ARG A 304 18.72 -10.07 18.38
CA ARG A 304 19.63 -8.98 18.07
C ARG A 304 20.23 -9.21 16.71
N VAL A 305 20.07 -8.25 15.80
CA VAL A 305 20.66 -8.30 14.45
C VAL A 305 21.71 -7.21 14.33
N TRP A 306 22.95 -7.60 14.09
CA TRP A 306 24.04 -6.67 13.83
C TRP A 306 24.11 -6.31 12.34
N LEU A 307 23.98 -5.04 12.01
CA LEU A 307 24.01 -4.52 10.66
C LEU A 307 25.15 -3.52 10.50
N PRO A 308 26.25 -3.89 9.82
CA PRO A 308 27.33 -2.97 9.52
C PRO A 308 26.93 -2.00 8.41
N ASP A 309 27.36 -0.74 8.52
CA ASP A 309 27.11 0.32 7.53
C ASP A 309 25.64 0.42 7.07
N ALA A 310 24.73 0.18 7.99
CA ALA A 310 23.30 0.25 7.72
C ALA A 310 22.84 1.71 7.58
N VAL A 311 21.84 1.91 6.71
CA VAL A 311 21.05 3.14 6.76
C VAL A 311 20.20 3.10 8.03
N MET A 312 20.47 3.99 8.98
CA MET A 312 19.89 3.94 10.33
C MET A 312 18.35 3.91 10.31
N ALA A 313 17.71 4.69 9.42
CA ALA A 313 16.26 4.71 9.27
C ALA A 313 15.66 3.41 8.70
N LYS A 314 16.47 2.56 8.04
CA LYS A 314 16.04 1.27 7.46
C LYS A 314 16.51 0.07 8.27
N ALA A 315 17.34 0.28 9.30
CA ALA A 315 17.98 -0.81 10.04
C ALA A 315 16.93 -1.80 10.61
N GLY A 316 15.85 -1.31 11.20
CA GLY A 316 14.78 -2.12 11.73
C GLY A 316 14.12 -2.99 10.65
N LYS A 317 13.76 -2.40 9.51
CA LYS A 317 13.17 -3.13 8.38
C LYS A 317 14.12 -4.21 7.84
N GLN A 318 15.41 -3.89 7.66
CA GLN A 318 16.41 -4.84 7.19
C GLN A 318 16.62 -6.00 8.16
N ALA A 319 16.65 -5.72 9.46
CA ALA A 319 16.76 -6.73 10.49
C ALA A 319 15.55 -7.68 10.50
N ARG A 320 14.36 -7.11 10.37
CA ARG A 320 13.10 -7.84 10.33
C ARG A 320 13.03 -8.78 9.13
N GLU A 321 13.32 -8.27 7.93
CA GLU A 321 13.36 -9.07 6.68
C GLU A 321 14.38 -10.21 6.77
N LEU A 322 15.55 -9.97 7.35
CA LEU A 322 16.56 -11.00 7.57
C LEU A 322 16.09 -12.08 8.55
N LEU A 323 15.50 -11.67 9.68
CA LEU A 323 14.96 -12.59 10.69
C LEU A 323 13.80 -13.43 10.15
N GLU A 324 12.85 -12.81 9.47
CA GLU A 324 11.72 -13.52 8.84
C GLU A 324 12.22 -14.59 7.88
N THR A 325 13.23 -14.25 7.04
CA THR A 325 13.84 -15.21 6.12
C THR A 325 14.48 -16.38 6.84
N VAL A 326 15.25 -16.13 7.91
CA VAL A 326 15.93 -17.17 8.68
C VAL A 326 14.92 -18.03 9.44
N LEU A 327 13.92 -17.44 10.06
CA LEU A 327 12.91 -18.17 10.83
C LEU A 327 11.98 -18.97 9.93
N GLU A 328 11.68 -18.49 8.72
CA GLU A 328 10.87 -19.23 7.74
C GLU A 328 11.56 -20.54 7.33
N VAL A 329 12.89 -20.54 7.24
CA VAL A 329 13.68 -21.73 6.95
C VAL A 329 13.85 -22.64 8.17
N ALA A 330 13.96 -22.04 9.38
CA ALA A 330 14.27 -22.76 10.60
C ALA A 330 13.04 -23.39 11.30
N ASN A 331 11.85 -22.84 11.10
CA ASN A 331 10.63 -23.19 11.83
C ASN A 331 9.54 -23.72 10.88
N GLU A 332 9.62 -25.00 10.51
CA GLU A 332 8.57 -25.64 9.69
C GLU A 332 7.24 -25.80 10.43
N GLU A 333 7.24 -25.99 11.75
CA GLU A 333 6.05 -26.38 12.51
C GLU A 333 5.52 -25.34 13.51
N SER A 334 6.33 -24.40 13.96
CA SER A 334 5.90 -23.41 14.97
C SER A 334 6.24 -21.98 14.54
N ARG A 335 5.25 -21.11 14.61
CA ARG A 335 5.46 -19.68 14.31
C ARG A 335 5.71 -18.91 15.61
N TRP A 336 6.90 -18.37 15.73
CA TRP A 336 7.18 -17.32 16.70
C TRP A 336 6.35 -16.09 16.36
N ILE A 337 5.81 -15.42 17.33
CA ILE A 337 5.02 -14.21 17.13
C ILE A 337 5.94 -13.01 17.37
N LEU A 338 6.29 -12.31 16.28
CA LEU A 338 7.00 -11.04 16.36
C LEU A 338 6.09 -9.99 16.97
N GLN A 339 6.56 -9.32 18.03
CA GLN A 339 5.85 -8.15 18.56
C GLN A 339 6.06 -6.92 17.67
N GLU A 340 5.06 -6.05 17.66
CA GLU A 340 5.21 -4.72 17.07
C GLU A 340 6.21 -3.90 17.89
N GLY A 341 7.12 -3.25 17.19
CA GLY A 341 8.17 -2.44 17.77
C GLY A 341 9.54 -2.98 17.41
N GLU A 342 10.50 -2.10 17.53
CA GLU A 342 11.91 -2.39 17.30
C GLU A 342 12.74 -1.37 18.08
N ALA A 343 13.84 -1.82 18.67
CA ALA A 343 14.81 -0.95 19.28
C ALA A 343 16.12 -1.02 18.50
N VAL A 344 16.68 0.13 18.15
CA VAL A 344 17.91 0.25 17.37
C VAL A 344 18.95 0.94 18.24
N SER A 345 20.03 0.24 18.56
CA SER A 345 21.21 0.81 19.20
C SER A 345 22.27 1.10 18.16
N ARG A 346 22.94 2.24 18.32
CA ARG A 346 24.03 2.69 17.47
C ARG A 346 25.37 2.36 18.11
N GLU A 347 26.35 1.99 17.32
CA GLU A 347 27.73 1.89 17.81
C GLU A 347 28.22 3.27 18.28
N GLY A 348 28.74 3.33 19.51
CA GLY A 348 29.18 4.59 20.14
C GLY A 348 28.11 5.31 20.98
N GLY A 349 26.96 4.73 21.17
CA GLY A 349 25.92 5.19 22.09
C GLY A 349 24.66 5.75 21.42
N GLY A 350 23.59 5.70 22.16
CA GLY A 350 22.25 6.17 21.79
C GLY A 350 21.33 5.09 21.23
N TRP A 351 20.14 5.08 21.76
CA TRP A 351 19.05 4.19 21.35
C TRP A 351 17.98 4.97 20.59
N ARG A 352 17.36 4.32 19.62
CA ARG A 352 16.17 4.83 18.89
C ARG A 352 15.16 3.71 18.75
N GLY A 353 13.90 4.05 18.61
CA GLY A 353 12.85 3.10 18.28
C GLY A 353 11.56 3.34 19.04
N SER A 354 10.59 2.49 18.77
CA SER A 354 9.35 2.43 19.50
C SER A 354 9.45 1.35 20.57
N MET A 355 8.97 1.66 21.77
CA MET A 355 8.83 0.66 22.82
C MET A 355 7.99 -0.52 22.32
N PHE A 356 8.33 -1.75 22.74
CA PHE A 356 7.52 -2.92 22.52
C PHE A 356 6.24 -2.82 23.36
N PHE A 357 5.18 -2.32 22.74
CA PHE A 357 3.86 -2.33 23.37
C PHE A 357 3.13 -3.59 22.95
N SER A 358 2.83 -4.46 23.89
CA SER A 358 1.73 -5.38 23.73
C SER A 358 0.45 -4.60 23.98
N ASP A 359 -0.07 -3.89 22.97
CA ASP A 359 -1.42 -3.36 23.06
C ASP A 359 -2.41 -4.53 22.87
N PRO A 360 -3.14 -4.92 23.92
CA PRO A 360 -4.16 -5.96 23.80
C PRO A 360 -5.20 -5.64 22.73
N ARG A 361 -5.38 -4.35 22.41
CA ARG A 361 -6.33 -3.88 21.39
C ARG A 361 -5.85 -4.21 19.98
N VAL A 362 -4.54 -4.12 19.71
CA VAL A 362 -3.98 -4.50 18.39
C VAL A 362 -4.16 -5.98 18.15
N MET A 363 -3.93 -6.83 19.18
CA MET A 363 -4.18 -8.27 19.07
C MET A 363 -5.68 -8.59 18.93
N GLU A 364 -6.55 -7.80 19.51
CA GLU A 364 -7.99 -7.93 19.36
C GLU A 364 -8.48 -7.42 18.02
N ASP A 365 -7.87 -6.35 17.48
CA ASP A 365 -8.14 -5.84 16.13
C ASP A 365 -7.61 -6.79 15.04
N VAL A 366 -6.45 -7.42 15.23
CA VAL A 366 -5.98 -8.50 14.33
C VAL A 366 -6.93 -9.71 14.41
N ARG A 367 -7.41 -10.08 15.58
CA ARG A 367 -8.44 -11.13 15.74
C ARG A 367 -9.77 -10.70 15.14
N ARG A 368 -10.19 -9.45 15.33
CA ARG A 368 -11.40 -8.89 14.71
C ARG A 368 -11.27 -8.76 13.22
N SER A 369 -10.12 -8.34 12.67
CA SER A 369 -9.92 -8.28 11.22
C SER A 369 -9.96 -9.66 10.58
N VAL A 370 -9.44 -10.69 11.25
CA VAL A 370 -9.60 -12.09 10.82
C VAL A 370 -11.05 -12.54 10.94
N ALA A 371 -11.75 -12.18 12.02
CA ALA A 371 -13.17 -12.47 12.19
C ALA A 371 -14.04 -11.68 11.20
N THR A 372 -13.70 -10.41 10.90
CA THR A 372 -14.44 -9.57 9.97
C THR A 372 -14.31 -10.07 8.53
N VAL A 373 -13.15 -10.59 8.12
CA VAL A 373 -12.99 -11.27 6.83
C VAL A 373 -13.85 -12.55 6.77
N TRP A 374 -13.97 -13.29 7.88
CA TRP A 374 -14.86 -14.43 8.00
C TRP A 374 -16.33 -14.01 8.02
N GLU A 375 -16.69 -12.99 8.78
CA GLU A 375 -18.06 -12.46 8.84
C GLU A 375 -18.49 -11.86 7.49
N GLY A 376 -17.60 -11.18 6.75
CA GLY A 376 -17.88 -10.67 5.43
C GLY A 376 -18.16 -11.78 4.41
N THR A 377 -17.37 -12.85 4.41
CA THR A 377 -17.59 -14.03 3.58
C THR A 377 -18.74 -14.89 4.12
N GLY A 378 -18.87 -15.01 5.43
CA GLY A 378 -19.95 -15.76 6.07
C GLY A 378 -21.32 -15.11 5.89
N ARG A 379 -21.42 -13.78 5.82
CA ARG A 379 -22.68 -13.07 5.53
C ARG A 379 -23.13 -13.18 4.06
N ALA A 380 -22.20 -13.17 3.13
CA ALA A 380 -22.52 -13.48 1.73
C ALA A 380 -23.07 -14.91 1.59
N LEU A 381 -22.65 -15.81 2.47
CA LEU A 381 -23.12 -17.20 2.52
C LEU A 381 -24.45 -17.41 3.27
N ASN A 382 -24.86 -16.48 4.13
CA ASN A 382 -26.00 -16.70 5.02
C ASN A 382 -27.36 -16.31 4.47
N VAL A 383 -27.43 -15.59 3.36
CA VAL A 383 -28.66 -14.86 3.06
C VAL A 383 -29.61 -15.56 2.09
N HIS A 384 -29.17 -16.41 1.18
CA HIS A 384 -30.10 -16.85 0.15
C HIS A 384 -30.13 -18.33 -0.21
N ASP A 385 -29.48 -19.22 0.59
CA ASP A 385 -29.19 -20.51 -0.01
C ASP A 385 -29.55 -21.77 0.79
N ALA A 386 -30.74 -21.84 1.31
CA ALA A 386 -31.34 -23.17 1.54
C ALA A 386 -31.28 -24.01 0.25
N GLY A 387 -31.53 -23.40 -0.92
CA GLY A 387 -31.43 -24.04 -2.23
C GLY A 387 -30.03 -24.50 -2.60
N PHE A 388 -28.99 -23.67 -2.38
CA PHE A 388 -27.59 -24.05 -2.63
C PHE A 388 -27.15 -25.21 -1.71
N VAL A 389 -27.44 -25.13 -0.42
CA VAL A 389 -27.11 -26.21 0.53
C VAL A 389 -27.83 -27.52 0.18
N GLU A 390 -29.08 -27.43 -0.26
CA GLU A 390 -29.80 -28.59 -0.75
C GLU A 390 -29.19 -29.19 -2.02
N ARG A 391 -28.78 -28.39 -2.99
CA ARG A 391 -28.09 -28.85 -4.20
C ARG A 391 -26.77 -29.52 -3.86
N LEU A 392 -25.95 -28.88 -2.98
CA LEU A 392 -24.70 -29.45 -2.49
C LEU A 392 -24.92 -30.79 -1.80
N ALA A 393 -25.95 -30.88 -0.94
CA ALA A 393 -26.32 -32.12 -0.25
C ALA A 393 -26.81 -33.23 -1.20
N LYS A 394 -27.36 -32.86 -2.34
CA LYS A 394 -27.76 -33.79 -3.41
C LYS A 394 -26.62 -34.17 -4.35
N GLY A 395 -25.41 -33.67 -4.11
CA GLY A 395 -24.25 -33.99 -4.94
C GLY A 395 -24.22 -33.25 -6.29
N ASP A 396 -24.83 -32.06 -6.33
CA ASP A 396 -24.78 -31.21 -7.52
C ASP A 396 -23.34 -30.77 -7.81
N GLU A 397 -22.84 -31.06 -9.00
CA GLU A 397 -21.48 -30.84 -9.42
C GLU A 397 -21.13 -29.34 -9.47
N GLN A 398 -22.02 -28.49 -9.93
CA GLN A 398 -21.84 -27.05 -10.01
C GLN A 398 -21.75 -26.41 -8.62
N ALA A 399 -22.56 -26.87 -7.66
CA ALA A 399 -22.48 -26.43 -6.28
C ALA A 399 -21.13 -26.84 -5.63
N ALA A 400 -20.65 -28.04 -5.94
CA ALA A 400 -19.37 -28.53 -5.46
C ALA A 400 -18.19 -27.73 -6.05
N GLU A 401 -18.23 -27.38 -7.33
CA GLU A 401 -17.23 -26.52 -7.99
C GLU A 401 -17.19 -25.12 -7.38
N ALA A 402 -18.33 -24.51 -7.10
CA ALA A 402 -18.40 -23.20 -6.45
C ALA A 402 -17.76 -23.21 -5.05
N VAL A 403 -17.93 -24.31 -4.29
CA VAL A 403 -17.23 -24.48 -3.00
C VAL A 403 -15.72 -24.57 -3.20
N GLU A 404 -15.25 -25.28 -4.21
CA GLU A 404 -13.82 -25.36 -4.51
C GLU A 404 -13.24 -24.00 -4.92
N ASP A 405 -13.95 -23.22 -5.73
CA ASP A 405 -13.52 -21.88 -6.11
C ASP A 405 -13.43 -20.95 -4.88
N ALA A 406 -14.40 -21.01 -3.97
CA ALA A 406 -14.34 -20.28 -2.70
C ALA A 406 -13.13 -20.70 -1.83
N ARG A 407 -12.81 -22.00 -1.80
CA ARG A 407 -11.61 -22.51 -1.08
C ARG A 407 -10.33 -21.95 -1.66
N TRP A 408 -10.21 -21.84 -2.99
CA TRP A 408 -9.05 -21.22 -3.62
C TRP A 408 -8.91 -19.75 -3.23
N VAL A 409 -10.00 -18.97 -3.23
CA VAL A 409 -9.96 -17.57 -2.80
C VAL A 409 -9.53 -17.44 -1.34
N ILE A 410 -10.03 -18.31 -0.46
CA ILE A 410 -9.61 -18.37 0.94
C ILE A 410 -8.12 -18.72 1.06
N ALA A 411 -7.64 -19.69 0.27
CA ALA A 411 -6.21 -20.06 0.26
C ALA A 411 -5.32 -18.91 -0.19
N VAL A 412 -5.74 -18.13 -1.20
CA VAL A 412 -5.05 -16.91 -1.64
C VAL A 412 -4.97 -15.90 -0.49
N ALA A 413 -6.09 -15.61 0.18
CA ALA A 413 -6.13 -14.66 1.29
C ALA A 413 -5.23 -15.06 2.48
N ARG A 414 -5.05 -16.36 2.71
CA ARG A 414 -4.22 -16.92 3.78
C ARG A 414 -2.75 -17.07 3.42
N SER A 415 -2.37 -16.88 2.18
CA SER A 415 -0.99 -17.07 1.73
C SER A 415 -0.08 -16.00 2.35
N PRO A 416 1.05 -16.38 2.97
CA PRO A 416 1.89 -15.46 3.73
C PRO A 416 2.63 -14.45 2.83
N THR A 417 2.95 -14.82 1.60
CA THR A 417 3.70 -13.96 0.69
C THR A 417 2.87 -13.46 -0.49
N ILE A 418 3.15 -12.25 -0.95
CA ILE A 418 2.48 -11.65 -2.11
C ILE A 418 2.70 -12.54 -3.36
N ALA A 419 3.89 -13.07 -3.55
CA ALA A 419 4.21 -13.94 -4.69
C ALA A 419 3.32 -15.20 -4.71
N GLN A 420 3.12 -15.85 -3.56
CA GLN A 420 2.21 -16.99 -3.44
C GLN A 420 0.76 -16.58 -3.71
N ARG A 421 0.31 -15.43 -3.20
CA ARG A 421 -1.04 -14.92 -3.46
C ARG A 421 -1.30 -14.70 -4.95
N ILE A 422 -0.35 -14.09 -5.66
CA ILE A 422 -0.47 -13.87 -7.10
C ILE A 422 -0.48 -15.20 -7.86
N ALA A 423 0.41 -16.14 -7.53
CA ALA A 423 0.46 -17.44 -8.19
C ALA A 423 -0.84 -18.24 -7.97
N LEU A 424 -1.32 -18.31 -6.74
CA LEU A 424 -2.56 -19.03 -6.41
C LEU A 424 -3.80 -18.32 -6.94
N GLY A 425 -3.86 -16.99 -6.86
CA GLY A 425 -4.97 -16.21 -7.35
C GLY A 425 -5.13 -16.31 -8.86
N THR A 426 -4.03 -16.20 -9.61
CA THR A 426 -4.07 -16.41 -11.06
C THR A 426 -4.43 -17.86 -11.43
N ARG A 427 -4.01 -18.83 -10.63
CA ARG A 427 -4.42 -20.24 -10.84
C ARG A 427 -5.92 -20.45 -10.60
N ALA A 428 -6.47 -19.80 -9.58
CA ALA A 428 -7.91 -19.79 -9.34
C ALA A 428 -8.67 -19.19 -10.54
N LEU A 429 -8.22 -18.03 -11.03
CA LEU A 429 -8.80 -17.38 -12.21
C LEU A 429 -8.71 -18.29 -13.46
N GLU A 430 -7.55 -18.90 -13.72
CA GLU A 430 -7.38 -19.84 -14.83
C GLU A 430 -8.37 -21.00 -14.73
N ARG A 431 -8.52 -21.58 -13.54
CA ARG A 431 -9.43 -22.72 -13.31
C ARG A 431 -10.88 -22.32 -13.58
N THR A 432 -11.38 -21.31 -12.89
CA THR A 432 -12.80 -20.95 -12.94
C THR A 432 -13.20 -20.43 -14.32
N LEU A 433 -12.38 -19.58 -14.93
CA LEU A 433 -12.66 -19.08 -16.28
C LEU A 433 -12.50 -20.14 -17.37
N ASN A 434 -11.62 -21.14 -17.19
CA ASN A 434 -11.46 -22.25 -18.14
C ASN A 434 -12.57 -23.30 -18.03
N ILE A 435 -13.08 -23.57 -16.82
CA ILE A 435 -14.23 -24.46 -16.61
C ILE A 435 -15.48 -23.85 -17.28
N ALA A 436 -15.64 -22.55 -17.17
CA ALA A 436 -16.76 -21.83 -17.75
C ALA A 436 -16.73 -21.73 -19.27
N GLN A 437 -15.59 -22.04 -19.91
CA GLN A 437 -15.45 -21.94 -21.37
C GLN A 437 -14.97 -23.24 -22.00
N ALA A 438 -15.80 -23.79 -22.86
CA ALA A 438 -15.42 -24.83 -23.82
C ALA A 438 -14.46 -24.32 -24.93
N SER A 439 -14.04 -23.04 -24.88
CA SER A 439 -13.23 -22.42 -25.93
C SER A 439 -11.73 -22.46 -25.60
N LYS A 440 -10.90 -22.50 -26.65
CA LYS A 440 -9.43 -22.45 -26.57
C LYS A 440 -8.87 -21.06 -26.27
N GLU A 441 -9.69 -20.13 -25.77
CA GLU A 441 -9.26 -18.78 -25.44
C GLU A 441 -8.38 -18.78 -24.20
N ARG A 442 -7.42 -17.87 -24.17
CA ARG A 442 -6.55 -17.73 -22.98
C ARG A 442 -7.31 -16.99 -21.88
N TRP A 443 -7.11 -17.39 -20.63
CA TRP A 443 -7.78 -16.79 -19.47
C TRP A 443 -7.70 -15.24 -19.40
N PRO A 444 -6.58 -14.56 -19.81
CA PRO A 444 -6.57 -13.10 -19.77
C PRO A 444 -7.53 -12.44 -20.76
N ASP A 445 -7.78 -13.09 -21.90
CA ASP A 445 -8.73 -12.56 -22.89
C ASP A 445 -10.16 -12.74 -22.39
N VAL A 446 -10.43 -13.84 -21.69
CA VAL A 446 -11.68 -14.11 -20.99
C VAL A 446 -11.90 -13.11 -19.85
N ALA A 447 -10.88 -12.92 -19.01
CA ALA A 447 -10.93 -11.96 -17.91
C ALA A 447 -11.23 -10.54 -18.39
N LYS A 448 -10.62 -10.09 -19.49
CA LYS A 448 -10.94 -8.79 -20.10
C LYS A 448 -12.40 -8.67 -20.51
N ARG A 449 -12.98 -9.74 -21.00
CA ARG A 449 -14.37 -9.75 -21.51
C ARG A 449 -15.37 -9.75 -20.38
N TYR A 450 -15.12 -10.52 -19.33
CA TYR A 450 -16.12 -10.85 -18.32
C TYR A 450 -15.87 -10.21 -16.95
N LEU A 451 -14.61 -9.99 -16.56
CA LEU A 451 -14.30 -9.44 -15.24
C LEU A 451 -14.09 -7.92 -15.25
N LEU A 452 -13.84 -7.31 -16.39
CA LEU A 452 -13.72 -5.86 -16.49
C LEU A 452 -15.00 -5.14 -16.02
N PRO A 453 -16.23 -5.50 -16.46
CA PRO A 453 -17.42 -4.77 -16.04
C PRO A 453 -17.70 -4.82 -14.53
N PRO A 454 -17.74 -5.99 -13.86
CA PRO A 454 -17.96 -6.04 -12.43
C PRO A 454 -16.80 -5.43 -11.63
N TRP A 455 -15.56 -5.47 -12.13
CA TRP A 455 -14.45 -4.80 -11.50
C TRP A 455 -14.58 -3.27 -11.56
N LEU A 456 -15.00 -2.69 -12.69
CA LEU A 456 -15.27 -1.26 -12.81
C LEU A 456 -16.36 -0.82 -11.83
N HIS A 457 -17.42 -1.60 -11.69
CA HIS A 457 -18.48 -1.33 -10.72
C HIS A 457 -17.93 -1.33 -9.27
N LEU A 458 -17.12 -2.33 -8.91
CA LEU A 458 -16.47 -2.41 -7.60
C LEU A 458 -15.55 -1.21 -7.34
N GLU A 459 -14.77 -0.81 -8.33
CA GLU A 459 -13.85 0.35 -8.23
C GLU A 459 -14.61 1.67 -8.07
N LEU A 460 -15.72 1.85 -8.80
CA LEU A 460 -16.56 3.04 -8.63
C LEU A 460 -17.11 3.15 -7.21
N HIS A 461 -17.62 2.04 -6.67
CA HIS A 461 -18.14 2.03 -5.31
C HIS A 461 -17.05 2.32 -4.27
N ARG A 462 -15.87 1.70 -4.39
CA ARG A 462 -14.74 1.99 -3.51
C ARG A 462 -14.33 3.45 -3.55
N TRP A 463 -14.20 3.98 -4.75
CA TRP A 463 -13.78 5.37 -4.90
C TRP A 463 -14.77 6.35 -4.27
N ILE A 464 -16.08 6.09 -4.39
CA ILE A 464 -17.12 6.87 -3.72
C ILE A 464 -17.05 6.66 -2.19
N GLU A 465 -16.86 5.43 -1.72
CA GLU A 465 -16.69 5.14 -0.29
C GLU A 465 -15.47 5.86 0.31
N ASP A 466 -14.35 5.91 -0.42
CA ASP A 466 -13.15 6.64 -0.01
C ASP A 466 -13.41 8.16 0.02
N ALA A 467 -14.13 8.71 -0.95
CA ALA A 467 -14.52 10.12 -0.95
C ALA A 467 -15.40 10.46 0.26
N ILE A 468 -16.38 9.63 0.57
CA ILE A 468 -17.25 9.75 1.76
C ILE A 468 -16.43 9.65 3.04
N TYR A 469 -15.55 8.67 3.14
CA TYR A 469 -14.68 8.49 4.30
C TYR A 469 -13.80 9.74 4.53
N ASN A 470 -13.24 10.29 3.46
CA ASN A 470 -12.42 11.50 3.52
C ASN A 470 -13.22 12.73 3.98
N ILE A 471 -14.45 12.93 3.50
CA ILE A 471 -15.33 14.01 4.00
C ILE A 471 -15.60 13.80 5.49
N ARG A 472 -16.00 12.61 5.88
CA ARG A 472 -16.33 12.28 7.26
C ARG A 472 -15.16 12.50 8.22
N THR A 473 -13.95 12.16 7.80
CA THR A 473 -12.75 12.39 8.62
C THR A 473 -12.29 13.84 8.62
N GLY A 474 -12.55 14.58 7.54
CA GLY A 474 -12.27 16.02 7.42
C GLY A 474 -13.27 16.90 8.15
N THR A 475 -14.51 16.42 8.40
CA THR A 475 -15.54 17.15 9.14
C THR A 475 -15.33 16.96 10.64
N LYS A 476 -15.33 18.06 11.42
CA LYS A 476 -15.08 18.01 12.86
C LYS A 476 -16.21 17.26 13.58
N ARG A 477 -15.87 16.27 14.41
CA ARG A 477 -16.83 15.61 15.31
C ARG A 477 -17.47 16.65 16.23
N GLY A 478 -18.82 16.68 16.25
CA GLY A 478 -19.60 17.65 17.03
C GLY A 478 -20.10 18.84 16.23
N ASP A 479 -19.69 18.99 14.96
CA ASP A 479 -20.33 19.89 14.02
C ASP A 479 -21.73 19.37 13.67
N ALA A 480 -22.69 20.27 13.50
CA ALA A 480 -24.05 19.90 13.06
C ALA A 480 -24.05 19.20 11.70
N ASN A 481 -23.12 19.53 10.82
CA ASN A 481 -22.96 18.92 9.51
C ASN A 481 -22.45 17.49 9.61
N PHE A 482 -21.63 17.15 10.62
CA PHE A 482 -21.13 15.78 10.79
C PHE A 482 -22.26 14.76 10.94
N ALA A 483 -23.25 15.03 11.80
CA ALA A 483 -24.41 14.15 11.97
C ALA A 483 -25.23 14.05 10.69
N ARG A 484 -25.43 15.16 9.97
CA ARG A 484 -26.18 15.20 8.70
C ARG A 484 -25.46 14.43 7.58
N VAL A 485 -24.12 14.51 7.52
CA VAL A 485 -23.32 13.68 6.60
C VAL A 485 -23.46 12.19 6.97
N GLU A 486 -23.39 11.84 8.26
CA GLU A 486 -23.60 10.47 8.71
C GLU A 486 -25.00 9.94 8.35
N ASP A 487 -26.05 10.74 8.55
CA ASP A 487 -27.42 10.37 8.22
C ASP A 487 -27.65 10.18 6.72
N LEU A 488 -27.06 11.04 5.88
CA LEU A 488 -27.20 10.98 4.43
C LEU A 488 -26.45 9.79 3.81
N VAL A 489 -25.32 9.42 4.44
CA VAL A 489 -24.40 8.40 3.96
C VAL A 489 -24.61 7.09 4.72
N ALA A 490 -25.37 7.10 5.84
CA ALA A 490 -25.72 5.90 6.57
C ALA A 490 -26.56 4.93 5.72
N PRO A 491 -26.32 3.62 5.83
CA PRO A 491 -27.06 2.65 5.06
C PRO A 491 -28.54 2.71 5.41
N SER A 492 -29.37 2.85 4.39
CA SER A 492 -30.82 2.71 4.52
C SER A 492 -31.26 1.24 4.70
N SER A 493 -30.33 0.31 4.95
CA SER A 493 -30.61 -1.11 4.97
C SER A 493 -30.82 -1.64 6.41
N ALA A 494 -31.89 -2.40 6.56
CA ALA A 494 -32.29 -3.14 7.75
C ALA A 494 -31.34 -4.30 8.12
N GLU A 495 -30.20 -4.44 7.47
CA GLU A 495 -29.22 -5.50 7.76
C GLU A 495 -28.13 -5.03 8.74
N PRO A 496 -28.11 -5.55 9.96
CA PRO A 496 -27.09 -5.20 10.93
C PRO A 496 -25.73 -5.70 10.46
N GLY A 497 -24.80 -4.77 10.20
CA GLY A 497 -23.38 -5.06 10.01
C GLY A 497 -22.80 -4.82 8.63
N THR A 498 -23.57 -4.51 7.62
CA THR A 498 -23.07 -4.03 6.31
C THR A 498 -23.21 -2.51 6.22
N ARG A 499 -22.15 -1.79 6.54
CA ARG A 499 -22.06 -0.35 6.24
C ARG A 499 -21.72 -0.20 4.75
N ARG A 500 -22.69 -0.34 3.89
CA ARG A 500 -22.58 0.15 2.50
C ARG A 500 -23.02 1.60 2.51
N PHE A 501 -22.10 2.50 2.25
CA PHE A 501 -22.44 3.89 2.04
C PHE A 501 -23.37 4.03 0.84
N SER A 502 -24.41 4.85 0.96
CA SER A 502 -25.31 5.09 -0.15
C SER A 502 -24.67 6.07 -1.14
N ALA A 503 -24.22 5.57 -2.29
CA ALA A 503 -23.71 6.41 -3.35
C ALA A 503 -24.78 7.42 -3.86
N ARG A 504 -26.08 7.04 -3.82
CA ARG A 504 -27.20 7.97 -4.07
C ARG A 504 -27.31 9.04 -2.98
N GLY A 505 -27.11 8.67 -1.70
CA GLY A 505 -27.06 9.65 -0.63
C GLY A 505 -25.90 10.63 -0.82
N PHE A 506 -24.74 10.13 -1.23
CA PHE A 506 -23.59 10.99 -1.53
C PHE A 506 -23.84 12.00 -2.64
N SER A 507 -24.55 11.64 -3.71
CA SER A 507 -24.89 12.56 -4.79
C SER A 507 -25.79 13.73 -4.34
N LEU A 508 -26.54 13.56 -3.26
CA LEU A 508 -27.43 14.57 -2.68
C LEU A 508 -26.73 15.41 -1.60
N LEU A 509 -25.41 15.22 -1.38
CA LEU A 509 -24.66 15.85 -0.30
C LEU A 509 -24.81 17.37 -0.30
N GLU A 510 -24.58 18.00 -1.44
CA GLU A 510 -24.65 19.46 -1.57
C GLU A 510 -26.08 20.01 -1.45
N GLU A 511 -27.08 19.23 -1.89
CA GLU A 511 -28.49 19.64 -1.83
C GLU A 511 -29.08 19.49 -0.43
N GLN A 512 -28.69 18.44 0.31
CA GLN A 512 -29.34 18.07 1.57
C GLN A 512 -28.55 18.43 2.82
N VAL A 513 -27.24 18.58 2.70
CA VAL A 513 -26.36 18.90 3.85
C VAL A 513 -25.85 20.33 3.77
N ALA A 514 -24.86 20.58 2.93
CA ALA A 514 -24.24 21.88 2.69
C ALA A 514 -23.34 21.82 1.45
N PRO A 515 -23.00 22.97 0.86
CA PRO A 515 -21.95 23.04 -0.17
C PRO A 515 -20.66 22.39 0.30
N LEU A 516 -19.96 21.73 -0.60
CA LEU A 516 -18.74 20.98 -0.28
C LEU A 516 -17.67 21.85 0.42
N ASP A 517 -17.56 23.11 0.02
CA ASP A 517 -16.62 24.10 0.60
C ASP A 517 -16.91 24.42 2.08
N GLU A 518 -18.16 24.24 2.52
CA GLU A 518 -18.55 24.40 3.93
C GLU A 518 -18.30 23.14 4.76
N LEU A 519 -18.28 21.97 4.11
CA LEU A 519 -18.07 20.68 4.78
C LEU A 519 -16.60 20.38 5.02
N VAL A 520 -15.77 20.65 4.03
CA VAL A 520 -14.33 20.38 4.07
C VAL A 520 -13.57 21.53 3.40
N PRO A 521 -12.35 21.85 3.85
CA PRO A 521 -11.59 22.98 3.30
C PRO A 521 -11.35 22.81 1.79
N GLU A 522 -11.60 23.88 1.03
CA GLU A 522 -11.30 23.92 -0.40
C GLU A 522 -9.82 23.56 -0.64
N GLY A 523 -9.54 22.73 -1.66
CA GLY A 523 -8.20 22.26 -1.99
C GLY A 523 -7.67 21.14 -1.08
N SER A 524 -8.41 20.73 -0.03
CA SER A 524 -8.07 19.52 0.75
C SER A 524 -8.23 18.25 -0.09
N VAL A 525 -7.59 17.16 0.34
CA VAL A 525 -7.76 15.83 -0.31
C VAL A 525 -9.23 15.43 -0.31
N ALA A 526 -9.93 15.60 0.83
CA ALA A 526 -11.34 15.30 0.95
C ALA A 526 -12.19 16.13 -0.03
N HIS A 527 -11.92 17.42 -0.17
CA HIS A 527 -12.63 18.31 -1.09
C HIS A 527 -12.43 17.87 -2.56
N ARG A 528 -11.18 17.62 -2.95
CA ARG A 528 -10.87 17.21 -4.34
C ARG A 528 -11.49 15.87 -4.68
N SER A 529 -11.29 14.86 -3.83
CA SER A 529 -11.85 13.51 -4.03
C SER A 529 -13.38 13.53 -4.13
N ALA A 530 -14.05 14.28 -3.25
CA ALA A 530 -15.49 14.44 -3.28
C ALA A 530 -15.98 15.15 -4.55
N ARG A 531 -15.32 16.25 -4.94
CA ARG A 531 -15.67 17.00 -6.15
C ARG A 531 -15.55 16.14 -7.41
N GLU A 532 -14.49 15.34 -7.52
CA GLU A 532 -14.30 14.42 -8.64
C GLU A 532 -15.37 13.33 -8.67
N ALA A 533 -15.68 12.73 -7.52
CA ALA A 533 -16.72 11.71 -7.43
C ALA A 533 -18.11 12.29 -7.75
N LEU A 534 -18.44 13.47 -7.25
CA LEU A 534 -19.69 14.16 -7.58
C LEU A 534 -19.75 14.50 -9.07
N ALA A 535 -18.65 14.93 -9.70
CA ALA A 535 -18.61 15.20 -11.13
C ALA A 535 -18.89 13.94 -11.97
N VAL A 536 -18.32 12.78 -11.60
CA VAL A 536 -18.62 11.50 -12.30
C VAL A 536 -20.05 11.07 -12.13
N LEU A 537 -20.69 11.37 -11.00
CA LEU A 537 -22.10 11.02 -10.78
C LEU A 537 -23.09 12.00 -11.44
N SER A 538 -22.66 13.20 -11.82
CA SER A 538 -23.52 14.25 -12.36
C SER A 538 -23.28 14.58 -13.85
N ASP A 539 -22.04 14.43 -14.35
CA ASP A 539 -21.68 14.79 -15.72
C ASP A 539 -21.39 13.53 -16.58
N PRO A 540 -22.15 13.29 -17.65
CA PRO A 540 -21.95 12.16 -18.55
C PRO A 540 -20.54 12.09 -19.17
N ARG A 541 -19.91 13.24 -19.40
CA ARG A 541 -18.55 13.30 -19.98
C ARG A 541 -17.50 12.88 -18.94
N ALA A 542 -17.64 13.35 -17.69
CA ALA A 542 -16.77 12.92 -16.62
C ALA A 542 -16.92 11.41 -16.34
N ALA A 543 -18.14 10.90 -16.33
CA ALA A 543 -18.43 9.47 -16.18
C ALA A 543 -17.82 8.63 -17.32
N ALA A 544 -17.96 9.06 -18.56
CA ALA A 544 -17.40 8.37 -19.73
C ALA A 544 -15.85 8.36 -19.69
N ALA A 545 -15.23 9.49 -19.30
CA ALA A 545 -13.79 9.58 -19.13
C ALA A 545 -13.28 8.63 -18.02
N TRP A 546 -13.96 8.59 -16.88
CA TRP A 546 -13.66 7.68 -15.78
C TRP A 546 -13.75 6.21 -16.20
N LEU A 547 -14.81 5.81 -16.91
CA LEU A 547 -14.94 4.44 -17.43
C LEU A 547 -13.80 4.08 -18.38
N HIS A 548 -13.46 4.97 -19.29
CA HIS A 548 -12.38 4.72 -20.26
C HIS A 548 -11.02 4.56 -19.56
N GLU A 549 -10.71 5.42 -18.61
CA GLU A 549 -9.47 5.34 -17.82
C GLU A 549 -9.43 4.06 -16.97
N GLY A 550 -10.56 3.68 -16.36
CA GLY A 550 -10.72 2.43 -15.63
C GLY A 550 -10.47 1.19 -16.50
N GLN A 551 -11.01 1.18 -17.73
CA GLN A 551 -10.72 0.10 -18.69
C GLN A 551 -9.24 -0.03 -19.03
N ASP A 552 -8.57 1.08 -19.24
CA ASP A 552 -7.12 1.08 -19.53
C ASP A 552 -6.32 0.65 -18.31
N ARG A 553 -6.71 1.07 -17.10
CA ARG A 553 -6.13 0.63 -15.84
C ARG A 553 -6.27 -0.89 -15.67
N PHE A 554 -7.47 -1.44 -15.87
CA PHE A 554 -7.70 -2.87 -15.83
C PHE A 554 -6.79 -3.64 -16.79
N ARG A 555 -6.69 -3.19 -18.06
CA ARG A 555 -5.82 -3.85 -19.05
C ARG A 555 -4.37 -3.86 -18.64
N ARG A 556 -3.86 -2.75 -18.10
CA ARG A 556 -2.48 -2.66 -17.59
C ARG A 556 -2.24 -3.59 -16.41
N LEU A 557 -3.14 -3.59 -15.41
CA LEU A 557 -3.04 -4.45 -14.24
C LEU A 557 -3.09 -5.94 -14.62
N LEU A 558 -3.98 -6.32 -15.51
CA LEU A 558 -4.09 -7.70 -15.99
C LEU A 558 -2.82 -8.15 -16.72
N ALA A 559 -2.27 -7.31 -17.62
CA ALA A 559 -1.03 -7.62 -18.34
C ALA A 559 0.17 -7.74 -17.36
N ARG A 560 0.22 -6.86 -16.36
CA ARG A 560 1.24 -6.90 -15.29
C ARG A 560 1.09 -8.15 -14.42
N THR A 561 -0.14 -8.51 -14.06
CA THR A 561 -0.43 -9.74 -13.31
C THR A 561 0.04 -10.97 -14.06
N GLN A 562 -0.26 -11.06 -15.37
CA GLN A 562 0.21 -12.15 -16.21
C GLN A 562 1.74 -12.22 -16.26
N ARG A 563 2.41 -11.09 -16.41
CA ARG A 563 3.88 -11.00 -16.40
C ARG A 563 4.45 -11.44 -15.05
N ALA A 564 3.93 -10.94 -13.93
CA ALA A 564 4.36 -11.32 -12.60
C ALA A 564 4.17 -12.83 -12.34
N ARG A 565 3.03 -13.39 -12.71
CA ARG A 565 2.75 -14.82 -12.63
C ARG A 565 3.74 -15.63 -13.46
N ASN A 566 4.00 -15.22 -14.70
CA ASN A 566 4.96 -15.92 -15.57
C ASN A 566 6.36 -15.90 -14.97
N ALA A 567 6.80 -14.76 -14.44
CA ALA A 567 8.08 -14.65 -13.75
C ALA A 567 8.16 -15.63 -12.55
N ILE A 568 7.14 -15.66 -11.69
CA ILE A 568 7.10 -16.56 -10.52
C ILE A 568 7.14 -18.03 -10.95
N VAL A 569 6.30 -18.43 -11.90
CA VAL A 569 6.20 -19.83 -12.37
C VAL A 569 7.49 -20.31 -13.03
N HIS A 570 8.21 -19.43 -13.72
CA HIS A 570 9.50 -19.74 -14.34
C HIS A 570 10.71 -19.52 -13.41
N GLY A 571 10.48 -19.35 -12.10
CA GLY A 571 11.53 -19.20 -11.10
C GLY A 571 12.30 -17.87 -11.17
N GLN A 572 11.73 -16.88 -11.84
CA GLN A 572 12.24 -15.51 -11.80
C GLN A 572 11.64 -14.78 -10.58
N ARG A 573 12.35 -13.78 -10.07
CA ARG A 573 11.87 -12.96 -8.94
C ARG A 573 11.39 -11.61 -9.47
N PRO A 574 10.06 -11.37 -9.56
CA PRO A 574 9.55 -10.03 -9.82
C PRO A 574 9.95 -9.10 -8.68
N SER A 575 10.02 -7.79 -8.96
CA SER A 575 10.25 -6.82 -7.89
C SER A 575 9.09 -6.82 -6.90
N THR A 576 9.37 -6.60 -5.61
CA THR A 576 8.33 -6.47 -4.58
C THR A 576 7.32 -5.40 -4.95
N GLY A 577 7.78 -4.24 -5.43
CA GLY A 577 6.89 -3.17 -5.87
C GLY A 577 5.96 -3.57 -7.02
N THR A 578 6.44 -4.38 -7.98
CA THR A 578 5.57 -4.92 -9.05
C THR A 578 4.50 -5.84 -8.46
N LEU A 579 4.87 -6.71 -7.52
CA LEU A 579 3.93 -7.62 -6.86
C LEU A 579 2.87 -6.85 -6.05
N GLU A 580 3.30 -5.85 -5.29
CA GLU A 580 2.41 -4.99 -4.48
C GLU A 580 1.34 -4.30 -5.34
N THR A 581 1.71 -3.84 -6.55
CA THR A 581 0.75 -3.15 -7.45
C THR A 581 -0.33 -4.05 -8.02
N VAL A 582 -0.19 -5.36 -7.97
CA VAL A 582 -1.17 -6.32 -8.50
C VAL A 582 -1.82 -7.20 -7.43
N ASP A 583 -1.38 -7.13 -6.17
CA ASP A 583 -1.89 -7.98 -5.10
C ASP A 583 -3.39 -7.75 -4.83
N ASN A 584 -3.80 -6.49 -4.68
CA ASN A 584 -5.21 -6.16 -4.49
C ASN A 584 -6.05 -6.54 -5.71
N PHE A 585 -5.55 -6.21 -6.90
CA PHE A 585 -6.24 -6.53 -8.15
C PHE A 585 -6.51 -8.05 -8.29
N VAL A 586 -5.51 -8.90 -8.02
CA VAL A 586 -5.68 -10.36 -8.07
C VAL A 586 -6.68 -10.84 -7.02
N ARG A 587 -6.65 -10.26 -5.81
CA ARG A 587 -7.62 -10.60 -4.77
C ARG A 587 -9.04 -10.23 -5.15
N ASP A 588 -9.23 -9.06 -5.76
CA ASP A 588 -10.54 -8.59 -6.19
C ASP A 588 -11.09 -9.43 -7.33
N LEU A 589 -10.29 -9.72 -8.35
CA LEU A 589 -10.72 -10.63 -9.41
C LEU A 589 -11.06 -12.03 -8.86
N GLY A 590 -10.29 -12.54 -7.92
CA GLY A 590 -10.58 -13.80 -7.25
C GLY A 590 -11.92 -13.78 -6.52
N ARG A 591 -12.22 -12.69 -5.80
CA ARG A 591 -13.51 -12.52 -5.11
C ARG A 591 -14.67 -12.43 -6.09
N LEU A 592 -14.54 -11.63 -7.14
CA LEU A 592 -15.57 -11.50 -8.17
C LEU A 592 -15.90 -12.85 -8.81
N VAL A 593 -14.87 -13.61 -9.19
CA VAL A 593 -15.06 -14.94 -9.77
C VAL A 593 -15.74 -15.88 -8.79
N ALA A 594 -15.34 -15.90 -7.52
CA ALA A 594 -15.98 -16.76 -6.52
C ALA A 594 -17.43 -16.35 -6.25
N GLN A 595 -17.73 -15.06 -6.21
CA GLN A 595 -19.10 -14.56 -6.07
C GLN A 595 -19.97 -14.96 -7.26
N GLU A 596 -19.44 -14.87 -8.47
CA GLU A 596 -20.17 -15.27 -9.68
C GLU A 596 -20.37 -16.78 -9.77
N SER A 597 -19.35 -17.58 -9.45
CA SER A 597 -19.48 -19.04 -9.35
C SER A 597 -20.54 -19.44 -8.33
N TRP A 598 -20.55 -18.77 -7.19
CA TRP A 598 -21.53 -18.99 -6.14
C TRP A 598 -22.94 -18.58 -6.58
N GLY A 599 -23.10 -17.39 -7.18
CA GLY A 599 -24.36 -16.89 -7.66
C GLY A 599 -24.98 -17.83 -8.71
N THR A 600 -24.22 -18.25 -9.72
CA THR A 600 -24.68 -19.19 -10.76
C THR A 600 -25.00 -20.57 -10.17
N ALA A 601 -24.21 -21.05 -9.18
CA ALA A 601 -24.52 -22.29 -8.49
C ALA A 601 -25.79 -22.20 -7.63
N SER A 602 -26.12 -21.03 -7.10
CA SER A 602 -27.34 -20.81 -6.31
C SER A 602 -28.61 -20.80 -7.16
N THR A 603 -28.56 -20.13 -8.32
CA THR A 603 -29.69 -20.03 -9.25
C THR A 603 -29.83 -21.23 -10.18
N GLY A 604 -28.74 -21.97 -10.41
CA GLY A 604 -28.69 -23.06 -11.39
C GLY A 604 -28.49 -22.57 -12.81
N ASP A 605 -28.06 -21.32 -12.98
CA ASP A 605 -27.80 -20.76 -14.30
C ASP A 605 -26.55 -21.39 -14.94
N PRO A 606 -26.43 -21.33 -16.27
CA PRO A 606 -25.17 -21.70 -16.91
C PRO A 606 -24.00 -20.85 -16.41
N PRO A 607 -22.79 -21.42 -16.33
CA PRO A 607 -21.58 -20.65 -16.00
C PRO A 607 -21.45 -19.41 -16.89
N LEU A 608 -20.97 -18.30 -16.34
CA LEU A 608 -20.79 -17.01 -16.99
C LEU A 608 -22.10 -16.24 -17.34
N THR A 609 -23.30 -16.75 -17.09
CA THR A 609 -24.54 -16.03 -17.40
C THR A 609 -24.58 -14.66 -16.75
N ARG A 610 -24.28 -14.57 -15.48
CA ARG A 610 -24.23 -13.29 -14.74
C ARG A 610 -23.14 -12.36 -15.28
N LEU A 611 -21.98 -12.89 -15.64
CA LEU A 611 -20.89 -12.10 -16.23
C LEU A 611 -21.24 -11.55 -17.62
N GLU A 612 -22.07 -12.27 -18.41
CA GLU A 612 -22.65 -11.73 -19.65
C GLU A 612 -23.64 -10.60 -19.38
N HIS A 613 -24.42 -10.67 -18.30
CA HIS A 613 -25.28 -9.56 -17.88
C HIS A 613 -24.45 -8.33 -17.55
N TRP A 614 -23.38 -8.47 -16.78
CA TRP A 614 -22.43 -7.38 -16.49
C TRP A 614 -21.83 -6.77 -17.75
N ARG A 615 -21.46 -7.60 -18.72
CA ARG A 615 -20.92 -7.14 -20.00
C ARG A 615 -21.95 -6.36 -20.82
N THR A 616 -23.16 -6.86 -20.88
CA THR A 616 -24.26 -6.21 -21.60
C THR A 616 -24.61 -4.88 -20.94
N ASP A 617 -24.65 -4.84 -19.60
CA ASP A 617 -24.92 -3.65 -18.83
C ASP A 617 -23.85 -2.57 -19.05
N LEU A 618 -22.56 -2.93 -19.08
CA LEU A 618 -21.50 -1.97 -19.38
C LEU A 618 -21.68 -1.33 -20.77
N LEU A 619 -21.98 -2.11 -21.79
CA LEU A 619 -22.23 -1.59 -23.13
C LEU A 619 -23.43 -0.64 -23.16
N LEU A 620 -24.49 -0.97 -22.39
CA LEU A 620 -25.66 -0.10 -22.25
C LEU A 620 -25.30 1.20 -21.53
N LYS A 621 -24.51 1.14 -20.43
CA LYS A 621 -24.03 2.30 -19.69
C LYS A 621 -23.21 3.22 -20.60
N GLU A 622 -22.28 2.69 -21.38
CA GLU A 622 -21.49 3.46 -22.36
C GLU A 622 -22.38 4.15 -23.42
N ALA A 623 -23.41 3.44 -23.93
CA ALA A 623 -24.34 3.99 -24.90
C ALA A 623 -25.19 5.14 -24.29
N ARG A 624 -25.68 4.98 -23.06
CA ARG A 624 -26.41 6.00 -22.31
C ARG A 624 -25.61 7.23 -22.03
N LEU A 625 -24.34 7.07 -21.58
CA LEU A 625 -23.40 8.20 -21.38
C LEU A 625 -23.14 8.94 -22.70
N SER A 626 -23.00 8.21 -23.80
CA SER A 626 -22.82 8.81 -25.14
C SER A 626 -24.06 9.56 -25.60
N ALA A 627 -25.26 9.16 -25.18
CA ALA A 627 -26.51 9.88 -25.42
C ALA A 627 -26.71 11.10 -24.54
N GLY A 628 -25.89 11.25 -23.47
CA GLY A 628 -25.97 12.36 -22.53
C GLY A 628 -26.92 12.12 -21.36
N ASP A 629 -27.30 10.87 -21.09
CA ASP A 629 -28.14 10.51 -19.96
C ASP A 629 -27.41 10.80 -18.64
N HIS A 630 -28.16 11.15 -17.61
CA HIS A 630 -27.59 11.47 -16.30
C HIS A 630 -26.99 10.23 -15.62
N PRO A 631 -25.70 10.22 -15.25
CA PRO A 631 -25.00 9.02 -14.77
C PRO A 631 -25.65 8.38 -13.54
N LEU A 632 -26.18 9.18 -12.61
CA LEU A 632 -26.79 8.70 -11.37
C LEU A 632 -27.98 7.77 -11.59
N ASP A 633 -28.65 7.91 -12.74
CA ASP A 633 -29.85 7.12 -13.04
C ASP A 633 -29.56 5.65 -13.39
N PHE A 634 -28.28 5.30 -13.61
CA PHE A 634 -27.92 3.95 -14.05
C PHE A 634 -26.50 3.48 -13.72
N LEU A 635 -25.56 4.41 -13.49
CA LEU A 635 -24.15 4.04 -13.39
C LEU A 635 -23.85 3.14 -12.17
N LEU A 636 -24.60 3.35 -11.08
CA LEU A 636 -24.47 2.64 -9.81
C LEU A 636 -25.33 1.36 -9.73
N ASP A 637 -26.18 1.13 -10.68
CA ASP A 637 -27.07 -0.03 -10.65
C ASP A 637 -26.28 -1.30 -11.03
N GLU A 638 -26.55 -2.38 -10.30
CA GLU A 638 -26.15 -3.72 -10.73
C GLU A 638 -27.02 -4.15 -11.93
N PRO A 639 -26.50 -4.98 -12.84
CA PRO A 639 -27.31 -5.49 -13.91
C PRO A 639 -28.54 -6.24 -13.34
N GLU A 640 -29.73 -5.91 -13.83
CA GLU A 640 -30.93 -6.64 -13.46
C GLU A 640 -30.76 -8.09 -13.92
N GLY A 641 -30.65 -9.00 -12.98
CA GLY A 641 -30.77 -10.43 -13.25
C GLY A 641 -32.25 -10.75 -13.30
N ASP A 642 -32.70 -11.27 -14.45
CA ASP A 642 -34.04 -11.82 -14.59
C ASP A 642 -34.34 -12.97 -13.63
#